data_d0ca88509150bbe653d6105f36674e20
#
_entry.id   d0ca88509150bbe653d6105f36674e20
#
_cell.length_a   1.000
_cell.length_b   1.000
_cell.length_c   1.000
_cell.angle_alpha   90.00
_cell.angle_beta   90.00
_cell.angle_gamma   90.00
#
_symmetry.space_group_name_H-M   'P 1'
#
loop_
_entity.id
_entity.type
_entity.pdbx_description
1 polymer ?
#
loop_
_entity_poly.entity_id
_entity_poly.type
_entity_poly.pdbx_seq_one_letter_code
_entity_poly.pdbx_strand_id
1 'polypeptide(L)'
;MRKRCLWVLIILLLLIVISIGLLRVFATPKRVAQLTNHFLAPHYHIELADDWQWETTGLTLPELKVKTDQCTLVNLNNTQVTWWNTHSLDVEKASLNYDCLTHLPSDNAEKTPPNLTALWAALPISHVNVKHFQLTNTEALTQGTLKPFLSADWALDARYNGNQLALEAQANNDGLELHHQSTVTPRDGIFQWTGNTDIKQAGDKNYDLQFTANFNPDLSQLPQQGNVLLNWNNPELAVTKGEAKVSWQGADGQLNAQDLTANSPLLDVPFVFTKDGLDISWGKFYWTFDSYQPIKGFLGLSIHRAAEGLLPLSIDMNVILQTFGEMGKGEIVISGKNGEIGGGDDNNELDFELKTRGDLRYNATVAQTNLTYHLGGLFTHPVVYFYPGSVFKMDTVQPETKLHVRLPLDDIIIGRYGLEGRLLATLTGTTPQFENLDLKLDGNAHEFIAGIKTVFDLRDEEHKLQSVEKQATNRWDWTINGSANWKSLNTPVKMEGKGFWEADHIELNQLSAHSKEVKMKEVKMAPLSLELKDRLRWDYEEEHIRGLLQAKTDWIELAYGGRFVSPVFGLGIDGKSISNFNFAGDLKAGSLGPLDVLGVYQNTALLGKISWKEQSAKVFQSLFPQQWNWLIHEGSIKGQSEFAINGNGVKMKGELNLKNGKITMPDGEIYGLNIYFPMNYENSALQVALGKPIHISTHNIRYGALSVANGELDLFGRYPNTMKNPLTLRNVKLSLFDGVLTVPQLSFPQSKMATLSFTNIDLAQVLALAQYNQVTLTGRANATLPFWLGHKECLICNGILEQVGNVSIKLTDEMVKGLKKGGWTENILVDLLKEMELQNSHAAVTLDPKGQMTLRASISGFNPTKRTNNPITLNYTHQENMFELWNMIDYGSQFEQNLQYKLYKQLDKDK
;
A
#
# COMPACT_ATOMS: atom_id res chain seq x y z
N MET A 1 20.34 -12.43 50.30
CA MET A 1 21.10 -11.24 50.68
C MET A 1 20.41 -10.43 51.80
N ARG A 2 19.18 -9.96 51.68
CA ARG A 2 18.48 -9.13 52.71
C ARG A 2 18.50 -9.73 54.13
N LYS A 3 18.30 -11.05 54.32
CA LYS A 3 18.34 -11.72 55.64
C LYS A 3 19.72 -11.70 56.28
N ARG A 4 20.80 -11.84 55.56
CA ARG A 4 22.18 -11.82 56.10
C ARG A 4 22.58 -10.42 56.58
N CYS A 5 22.20 -9.34 55.88
CA CYS A 5 22.47 -7.98 56.33
C CYS A 5 21.73 -7.60 57.62
N LEU A 6 20.45 -8.00 57.76
CA LEU A 6 19.65 -7.73 58.97
C LEU A 6 20.27 -8.45 60.17
N TRP A 7 20.74 -9.68 59.99
CA TRP A 7 21.42 -10.46 60.99
C TRP A 7 22.79 -9.89 61.39
N VAL A 8 23.57 -9.44 60.45
CA VAL A 8 24.87 -8.78 60.73
C VAL A 8 24.64 -7.50 61.55
N LEU A 9 23.63 -6.69 61.17
CA LEU A 9 23.26 -5.49 61.89
C LEU A 9 22.74 -5.80 63.31
N ILE A 10 21.87 -6.81 63.50
CA ILE A 10 21.36 -7.21 64.78
C ILE A 10 22.45 -7.82 65.69
N ILE A 11 23.31 -8.67 65.18
CA ILE A 11 24.45 -9.23 65.90
C ILE A 11 25.46 -8.13 66.30
N LEU A 12 25.65 -7.18 65.37
CA LEU A 12 26.53 -6.00 65.60
C LEU A 12 26.01 -5.10 66.73
N LEU A 13 24.68 -4.86 66.74
CA LEU A 13 23.98 -4.13 67.80
C LEU A 13 24.06 -4.87 69.18
N LEU A 14 23.92 -6.17 69.20
CA LEU A 14 24.03 -7.02 70.39
C LEU A 14 25.47 -7.00 70.96
N LEU A 15 26.46 -7.09 70.09
CA LEU A 15 27.89 -6.98 70.47
C LEU A 15 28.21 -5.58 71.02
N ILE A 16 27.70 -4.52 70.42
CA ILE A 16 27.89 -3.14 70.90
C ILE A 16 27.28 -2.98 72.28
N VAL A 17 26.08 -3.49 72.56
CA VAL A 17 25.41 -3.35 73.88
C VAL A 17 26.10 -4.16 75.02
N ILE A 18 26.52 -5.36 74.67
CA ILE A 18 27.32 -6.18 75.68
C ILE A 18 28.67 -5.49 75.93
N SER A 19 29.31 -4.93 74.91
CA SER A 19 30.57 -4.20 75.09
C SER A 19 30.45 -2.93 75.95
N ILE A 20 29.32 -2.21 75.86
CA ILE A 20 29.09 -0.98 76.65
C ILE A 20 29.13 -1.23 78.21
N GLY A 21 28.56 -2.33 78.62
CA GLY A 21 28.62 -2.71 80.10
C GLY A 21 30.05 -2.95 80.59
N LEU A 22 30.87 -3.55 79.78
CA LEU A 22 32.28 -3.84 80.09
C LEU A 22 33.17 -2.59 79.87
N LEU A 23 32.81 -1.73 79.00
CA LEU A 23 33.56 -0.53 78.59
C LEU A 23 33.66 0.57 79.61
N ARG A 24 32.69 0.64 80.56
CA ARG A 24 32.60 1.68 81.58
C ARG A 24 33.80 1.66 82.53
N VAL A 25 34.52 0.56 82.56
CA VAL A 25 35.60 0.34 83.62
C VAL A 25 37.00 0.27 83.00
N PHE A 26 37.19 -0.17 81.71
CA PHE A 26 38.53 -0.43 81.19
C PHE A 26 38.78 -0.12 79.71
N ALA A 27 37.91 0.61 79.08
CA ALA A 27 37.95 0.56 77.63
C ALA A 27 38.48 1.88 76.99
N THR A 28 39.57 1.77 76.22
CA THR A 28 39.88 2.68 75.17
C THR A 28 39.25 2.16 73.94
N PRO A 29 38.86 3.04 72.94
CA PRO A 29 38.23 2.65 71.65
C PRO A 29 38.98 1.49 71.00
N LYS A 30 40.29 1.54 70.95
CA LYS A 30 41.16 0.48 70.37
C LYS A 30 40.98 -0.88 71.01
N ARG A 31 40.93 -0.92 72.39
CA ARG A 31 40.77 -2.21 73.10
C ARG A 31 39.36 -2.78 72.93
N VAL A 32 38.36 -1.94 72.86
CA VAL A 32 36.99 -2.38 72.64
C VAL A 32 36.84 -2.91 71.21
N ALA A 33 37.41 -2.18 70.21
CA ALA A 33 37.43 -2.68 68.85
C ALA A 33 38.18 -4.02 68.75
N GLN A 34 39.35 -4.15 69.37
CA GLN A 34 40.10 -5.40 69.41
C GLN A 34 39.31 -6.56 70.06
N LEU A 35 38.65 -6.28 71.15
CA LEU A 35 37.83 -7.29 71.88
C LEU A 35 36.63 -7.70 71.03
N THR A 36 35.96 -6.76 70.41
CA THR A 36 34.78 -7.00 69.57
C THR A 36 35.20 -7.78 68.32
N ASN A 37 36.31 -7.43 67.73
CA ASN A 37 36.88 -8.12 66.55
C ASN A 37 37.27 -9.58 66.88
N HIS A 38 37.57 -9.91 68.17
CA HIS A 38 37.85 -11.28 68.56
C HIS A 38 36.57 -12.18 68.55
N PHE A 39 35.42 -11.58 68.72
CA PHE A 39 34.14 -12.29 68.66
C PHE A 39 33.40 -12.24 67.34
N LEU A 40 33.87 -11.41 66.41
CA LEU A 40 33.37 -11.36 65.02
C LEU A 40 33.91 -12.51 64.19
N ALA A 41 33.15 -12.89 63.15
CA ALA A 41 33.66 -13.81 62.17
C ALA A 41 34.95 -13.28 61.53
N PRO A 42 35.90 -14.14 61.15
CA PRO A 42 37.27 -13.76 60.79
C PRO A 42 37.38 -12.68 59.71
N HIS A 43 36.38 -12.53 58.87
CA HIS A 43 36.36 -11.60 57.75
C HIS A 43 35.72 -10.23 58.07
N TYR A 44 35.28 -9.98 59.28
CA TYR A 44 34.63 -8.73 59.69
C TYR A 44 35.41 -8.02 60.78
N HIS A 45 35.65 -6.73 60.60
CA HIS A 45 36.38 -5.91 61.54
C HIS A 45 35.62 -4.63 61.86
N ILE A 46 35.58 -4.26 63.14
CA ILE A 46 35.05 -2.99 63.62
C ILE A 46 36.21 -2.04 63.88
N GLU A 47 36.08 -0.82 63.35
CA GLU A 47 36.93 0.30 63.69
C GLU A 47 36.11 1.37 64.40
N LEU A 48 36.62 1.86 65.56
CA LEU A 48 36.02 2.97 66.27
C LEU A 48 36.97 4.17 66.31
N ALA A 49 36.40 5.37 66.22
CA ALA A 49 37.16 6.59 66.32
C ALA A 49 37.78 6.73 67.76
N ASP A 50 38.99 7.33 67.89
CA ASP A 50 39.70 7.43 69.14
C ASP A 50 39.12 8.44 70.16
N ASP A 51 38.18 9.29 69.78
CA ASP A 51 37.59 10.43 70.50
C ASP A 51 36.16 10.25 70.98
N TRP A 52 35.71 9.01 71.32
CA TRP A 52 34.36 8.79 71.86
C TRP A 52 34.12 9.53 73.17
N GLN A 53 32.85 9.92 73.38
CA GLN A 53 32.47 10.70 74.56
C GLN A 53 31.54 9.89 75.44
N TRP A 54 31.91 9.80 76.75
CA TRP A 54 31.06 9.15 77.76
C TRP A 54 30.11 10.17 78.33
N GLU A 55 28.85 9.86 78.37
CA GLU A 55 27.80 10.61 79.05
C GLU A 55 27.29 9.79 80.30
N THR A 56 26.61 10.44 81.23
CA THR A 56 26.09 9.74 82.42
C THR A 56 25.08 8.66 82.08
N THR A 57 24.41 8.78 80.97
CA THR A 57 23.35 7.89 80.51
C THR A 57 23.68 7.14 79.20
N GLY A 58 24.88 7.41 78.59
CA GLY A 58 25.17 6.84 77.37
C GLY A 58 26.64 7.01 76.89
N LEU A 59 26.87 6.73 75.61
CA LEU A 59 28.14 6.84 74.88
C LEU A 59 27.87 7.45 73.48
N THR A 60 28.63 8.45 73.12
CA THR A 60 28.62 9.03 71.79
C THR A 60 29.86 8.59 71.07
N LEU A 61 29.67 7.91 69.89
CA LEU A 61 30.69 7.44 68.98
C LEU A 61 30.72 8.36 67.74
N PRO A 62 31.80 9.12 67.55
CA PRO A 62 31.86 10.01 66.36
C PRO A 62 31.86 9.24 65.05
N GLU A 63 32.58 8.09 65.02
CA GLU A 63 32.58 7.22 63.86
C GLU A 63 32.72 5.74 64.28
N LEU A 64 31.90 4.88 63.68
CA LEU A 64 32.01 3.42 63.75
C LEU A 64 31.97 2.85 62.36
N LYS A 65 33.00 2.11 62.00
CA LYS A 65 33.11 1.43 60.69
C LYS A 65 33.04 -0.08 60.88
N VAL A 66 32.24 -0.74 60.08
CA VAL A 66 32.27 -2.18 59.90
C VAL A 66 32.92 -2.44 58.53
N LYS A 67 34.03 -3.14 58.55
CA LYS A 67 34.84 -3.48 57.37
C LYS A 67 34.81 -4.97 57.12
N THR A 68 34.88 -5.36 55.91
CA THR A 68 35.33 -6.68 55.43
C THR A 68 36.83 -6.62 55.10
N ASP A 69 37.43 -7.74 54.73
CA ASP A 69 38.83 -7.79 54.30
C ASP A 69 39.08 -6.92 53.05
N GLN A 70 38.01 -6.62 52.29
CA GLN A 70 38.08 -5.92 50.99
C GLN A 70 37.55 -4.49 51.03
N CYS A 71 36.60 -4.14 51.87
CA CYS A 71 35.88 -2.88 51.81
C CYS A 71 35.25 -2.46 53.13
N THR A 72 34.82 -1.20 53.25
CA THR A 72 33.96 -0.71 54.35
C THR A 72 32.53 -1.01 54.04
N LEU A 73 31.90 -1.92 54.78
CA LEU A 73 30.51 -2.36 54.59
C LEU A 73 29.52 -1.33 55.09
N VAL A 74 29.71 -0.91 56.38
CA VAL A 74 28.83 0.06 57.05
C VAL A 74 29.70 1.15 57.70
N ASN A 75 29.27 2.39 57.55
CA ASN A 75 29.83 3.54 58.26
C ASN A 75 28.72 4.27 59.00
N LEU A 76 28.85 4.35 60.32
CA LEU A 76 27.96 5.09 61.23
C LEU A 76 28.71 6.30 61.77
N ASN A 77 28.13 7.48 61.61
CA ASN A 77 28.70 8.72 62.08
C ASN A 77 27.79 9.32 63.15
N ASN A 78 28.44 9.86 64.20
CA ASN A 78 27.80 10.51 65.31
C ASN A 78 26.68 9.64 65.93
N THR A 79 27.10 8.45 66.47
CA THR A 79 26.22 7.43 67.01
C THR A 79 26.14 7.58 68.52
N GLN A 80 24.96 7.81 69.04
CA GLN A 80 24.68 7.91 70.49
C GLN A 80 24.00 6.63 70.95
N VAL A 81 24.62 5.96 71.90
CA VAL A 81 24.07 4.76 72.56
C VAL A 81 23.67 5.12 73.97
N THR A 82 22.40 4.95 74.32
CA THR A 82 21.91 5.16 75.72
C THR A 82 21.54 3.83 76.36
N TRP A 83 21.87 3.63 77.67
CA TRP A 83 21.60 2.39 78.38
C TRP A 83 20.93 2.60 79.78
N TRP A 84 20.65 3.86 80.12
CA TRP A 84 19.96 4.21 81.40
C TRP A 84 18.51 4.62 81.11
N ASN A 85 17.56 3.92 81.68
CA ASN A 85 16.10 4.05 81.49
C ASN A 85 15.55 3.59 80.14
N THR A 86 16.24 3.90 79.04
CA THR A 86 15.87 3.46 77.68
C THR A 86 17.13 2.96 77.03
N HIS A 87 17.06 1.77 76.37
CA HIS A 87 18.16 1.26 75.58
C HIS A 87 17.97 1.74 74.18
N SER A 88 18.58 2.90 73.83
CA SER A 88 18.40 3.48 72.50
C SER A 88 19.73 3.61 71.75
N LEU A 89 19.63 3.54 70.44
CA LEU A 89 20.70 3.79 69.46
C LEU A 89 20.25 4.90 68.54
N ASP A 90 20.85 6.06 68.70
CA ASP A 90 20.55 7.20 67.79
C ASP A 90 21.76 7.45 66.87
N VAL A 91 21.56 7.35 65.60
CA VAL A 91 22.60 7.53 64.55
C VAL A 91 22.28 8.74 63.71
N GLU A 92 23.20 9.70 63.66
CA GLU A 92 23.01 10.90 62.85
C GLU A 92 23.08 10.56 61.35
N LYS A 93 24.14 9.81 60.94
CA LYS A 93 24.34 9.39 59.57
C LYS A 93 24.88 7.98 59.49
N ALA A 94 24.19 7.14 58.73
CA ALA A 94 24.61 5.79 58.38
C ALA A 94 24.76 5.62 56.86
N SER A 95 25.77 4.93 56.44
CA SER A 95 25.94 4.54 55.03
C SER A 95 26.26 3.06 54.88
N LEU A 96 25.64 2.41 53.93
CA LEU A 96 25.86 1.02 53.57
C LEU A 96 26.42 0.96 52.15
N ASN A 97 27.58 0.32 51.98
CA ASN A 97 28.21 0.16 50.69
C ASN A 97 27.60 -1.05 49.94
N TYR A 98 26.89 -0.80 48.85
CA TYR A 98 26.23 -1.86 48.08
C TYR A 98 27.24 -2.78 47.38
N ASP A 99 28.29 -2.23 46.77
CA ASP A 99 29.34 -3.03 46.12
C ASP A 99 30.00 -4.00 47.08
N CYS A 100 30.22 -3.57 48.31
CA CYS A 100 30.75 -4.42 49.41
C CYS A 100 29.80 -5.59 49.79
N LEU A 101 28.48 -5.43 49.60
CA LEU A 101 27.51 -6.49 49.83
C LEU A 101 27.62 -7.63 48.80
N THR A 102 28.03 -7.33 47.60
CA THR A 102 28.21 -8.33 46.52
C THR A 102 29.44 -9.21 46.74
N HIS A 103 30.41 -8.72 47.47
CA HIS A 103 31.69 -9.37 47.78
C HIS A 103 31.79 -9.96 49.20
N LEU A 104 30.65 -10.14 49.87
CA LEU A 104 30.64 -10.78 51.20
C LEU A 104 31.11 -12.23 51.09
N PRO A 105 32.03 -12.64 51.97
CA PRO A 105 32.54 -14.02 52.00
C PRO A 105 31.41 -15.02 52.25
N SER A 106 31.28 -16.02 51.39
CA SER A 106 30.32 -17.14 51.58
C SER A 106 30.95 -18.19 52.48
N ASP A 107 30.54 -18.25 53.72
CA ASP A 107 30.84 -19.39 54.58
C ASP A 107 29.97 -20.60 54.17
N ASN A 108 30.59 -21.69 53.74
CA ASN A 108 29.95 -22.95 53.36
C ASN A 108 29.46 -23.80 54.54
N ALA A 109 29.28 -23.23 55.72
CA ALA A 109 28.70 -23.95 56.84
C ALA A 109 27.18 -24.02 56.74
N GLU A 110 26.56 -25.20 56.87
CA GLU A 110 25.11 -25.37 57.04
C GLU A 110 24.63 -24.48 58.17
N LYS A 111 24.06 -23.32 57.84
CA LYS A 111 23.50 -22.38 58.82
C LYS A 111 22.07 -22.80 59.10
N THR A 112 21.84 -23.32 60.34
CA THR A 112 20.48 -23.38 60.83
C THR A 112 19.85 -21.98 60.84
N PRO A 113 18.69 -21.78 60.22
CA PRO A 113 18.06 -20.45 60.20
C PRO A 113 17.82 -19.97 61.61
N PRO A 114 18.04 -18.68 61.90
CA PRO A 114 17.86 -18.14 63.23
C PRO A 114 16.39 -18.24 63.65
N ASN A 115 16.19 -18.65 64.88
CA ASN A 115 14.86 -18.70 65.49
C ASN A 115 14.41 -17.30 65.91
N LEU A 116 13.35 -16.77 65.32
CA LEU A 116 12.80 -15.43 65.61
C LEU A 116 12.42 -15.27 67.12
N THR A 117 11.94 -16.34 67.73
CA THR A 117 11.59 -16.28 69.17
C THR A 117 12.82 -16.03 70.08
N ALA A 118 13.93 -16.67 69.72
CA ALA A 118 15.19 -16.46 70.44
C ALA A 118 15.75 -15.03 70.23
N LEU A 119 15.68 -14.54 69.01
CA LEU A 119 16.08 -13.20 68.69
C LEU A 119 15.18 -12.14 69.27
N TRP A 120 13.86 -12.34 69.30
CA TRP A 120 12.89 -11.46 69.93
C TRP A 120 13.14 -11.28 71.39
N ALA A 121 13.40 -12.38 72.12
CA ALA A 121 13.71 -12.38 73.56
C ALA A 121 15.11 -11.76 73.87
N ALA A 122 16.02 -11.81 72.93
CA ALA A 122 17.39 -11.30 73.03
C ALA A 122 17.58 -9.85 72.59
N LEU A 123 16.53 -9.15 72.07
CA LEU A 123 16.63 -7.78 71.62
C LEU A 123 16.99 -6.85 72.82
N PRO A 124 18.21 -6.30 72.80
CA PRO A 124 18.66 -5.52 73.99
C PRO A 124 18.35 -4.03 73.85
N ILE A 125 17.86 -3.61 72.69
CA ILE A 125 17.63 -2.20 72.30
C ILE A 125 16.15 -1.97 72.19
N SER A 126 15.62 -0.96 72.88
CA SER A 126 14.21 -0.58 72.79
C SER A 126 13.92 0.43 71.67
N HIS A 127 14.92 1.16 71.23
CA HIS A 127 14.74 2.17 70.24
C HIS A 127 16.02 2.33 69.39
N VAL A 128 15.88 2.29 68.06
CA VAL A 128 16.92 2.59 67.03
C VAL A 128 16.39 3.69 66.11
N ASN A 129 17.12 4.80 66.08
CA ASN A 129 16.78 5.92 65.22
C ASN A 129 17.97 6.28 64.37
N VAL A 130 17.82 6.27 63.08
CA VAL A 130 18.82 6.67 62.09
C VAL A 130 18.23 7.83 61.30
N LYS A 131 18.82 9.04 61.49
CA LYS A 131 18.26 10.24 60.83
C LYS A 131 18.54 10.28 59.33
N HIS A 132 19.74 9.88 58.92
CA HIS A 132 20.20 9.87 57.55
C HIS A 132 20.86 8.54 57.23
N PHE A 133 20.19 7.67 56.44
CA PHE A 133 20.72 6.43 55.93
C PHE A 133 20.84 6.50 54.43
N GLN A 134 22.01 6.21 53.88
CA GLN A 134 22.29 6.25 52.45
C GLN A 134 22.96 4.95 51.98
N LEU A 135 22.54 4.49 50.81
CA LEU A 135 23.26 3.47 50.05
C LEU A 135 24.36 4.15 49.22
N THR A 136 25.58 3.64 49.32
CA THR A 136 26.72 4.16 48.52
C THR A 136 27.23 3.08 47.56
N ASN A 137 27.96 3.48 46.53
CA ASN A 137 28.48 2.59 45.46
C ASN A 137 27.40 1.73 44.83
N THR A 138 26.31 2.38 44.40
CA THR A 138 25.16 1.75 43.77
C THR A 138 25.25 1.77 42.24
N GLU A 139 26.42 2.06 41.65
CA GLU A 139 26.63 2.25 40.19
C GLU A 139 26.20 1.03 39.37
N ALA A 140 26.38 -0.17 39.90
CA ALA A 140 25.88 -1.40 39.27
C ALA A 140 24.36 -1.52 39.19
N LEU A 141 23.58 -0.73 39.97
CA LEU A 141 22.12 -0.73 40.06
C LEU A 141 21.49 0.51 39.40
N THR A 142 22.26 1.39 38.79
CA THR A 142 21.84 2.74 38.39
C THR A 142 20.96 2.79 37.13
N GLN A 143 20.55 1.67 36.57
CA GLN A 143 19.64 1.66 35.40
C GLN A 143 18.22 1.24 35.84
N GLY A 144 17.24 2.14 35.68
CA GLY A 144 15.82 1.83 35.75
C GLY A 144 15.05 2.51 36.89
N THR A 145 13.85 1.99 37.16
CA THR A 145 12.83 2.49 38.10
C THR A 145 13.25 2.50 39.58
N LEU A 146 14.32 1.81 39.93
CA LEU A 146 14.81 1.73 41.31
C LEU A 146 15.78 2.87 41.69
N LYS A 147 16.31 3.61 40.71
CA LYS A 147 17.29 4.69 40.95
C LYS A 147 16.84 5.73 41.98
N PRO A 148 15.58 6.25 41.98
CA PRO A 148 15.13 7.22 42.96
C PRO A 148 15.19 6.69 44.43
N PHE A 149 14.87 5.40 44.61
CA PHE A 149 14.90 4.75 45.93
C PHE A 149 16.34 4.49 46.39
N LEU A 150 17.23 4.10 45.52
CA LEU A 150 18.62 3.80 45.82
C LEU A 150 19.43 5.06 46.17
N SER A 151 19.09 6.19 45.56
CA SER A 151 19.72 7.50 45.80
C SER A 151 19.06 8.31 46.89
N ALA A 152 17.95 7.83 47.47
CA ALA A 152 17.21 8.54 48.49
C ALA A 152 17.97 8.61 49.83
N ASP A 153 17.70 9.66 50.59
CA ASP A 153 18.11 9.80 51.99
C ASP A 153 16.99 9.25 52.88
N TRP A 154 17.29 8.20 53.64
CA TRP A 154 16.33 7.46 54.45
C TRP A 154 16.44 7.84 55.90
N ALA A 155 15.32 8.10 56.57
CA ALA A 155 15.21 8.16 58.01
C ALA A 155 14.54 6.87 58.51
N LEU A 156 15.14 6.20 59.47
CA LEU A 156 14.70 4.91 59.99
C LEU A 156 14.47 5.01 61.50
N ASP A 157 13.28 4.63 61.96
CA ASP A 157 12.94 4.53 63.43
C ASP A 157 12.39 3.13 63.73
N ALA A 158 12.96 2.49 64.74
CA ALA A 158 12.54 1.17 65.14
C ALA A 158 12.35 1.17 66.70
N ARG A 159 11.17 0.85 67.18
CA ARG A 159 10.77 0.83 68.62
C ARG A 159 10.31 -0.56 69.01
N TYR A 160 10.98 -1.07 70.03
CA TYR A 160 10.67 -2.37 70.62
C TYR A 160 10.23 -2.23 72.08
N ASN A 161 9.09 -2.82 72.40
CA ASN A 161 8.57 -2.76 73.78
C ASN A 161 8.39 -4.16 74.49
N GLY A 162 9.02 -5.20 73.91
CA GLY A 162 8.88 -6.61 74.36
C GLY A 162 7.69 -7.34 73.73
N ASN A 163 6.62 -6.66 73.40
CA ASN A 163 5.40 -7.25 72.85
C ASN A 163 5.22 -6.89 71.37
N GLN A 164 5.91 -5.82 70.96
CA GLN A 164 5.75 -5.29 69.56
C GLN A 164 7.05 -4.62 69.12
N LEU A 165 7.42 -4.80 67.91
CA LEU A 165 8.43 -4.02 67.17
C LEU A 165 7.72 -3.13 66.16
N ALA A 166 7.75 -1.82 66.33
CA ALA A 166 7.25 -0.86 65.40
C ALA A 166 8.43 -0.35 64.56
N LEU A 167 8.25 -0.31 63.25
CA LEU A 167 9.22 0.15 62.29
C LEU A 167 8.62 1.31 61.49
N GLU A 168 9.36 2.41 61.40
CA GLU A 168 9.02 3.54 60.54
C GLU A 168 10.22 3.84 59.66
N ALA A 169 9.98 4.02 58.36
CA ALA A 169 10.99 4.43 57.42
C ALA A 169 10.45 5.56 56.50
N GLN A 170 11.22 6.60 56.37
CA GLN A 170 10.91 7.72 55.48
C GLN A 170 12.07 7.90 54.50
N ALA A 171 11.75 8.04 53.22
CA ALA A 171 12.73 8.36 52.19
C ALA A 171 12.30 9.63 51.44
N ASN A 172 13.23 10.51 51.27
CA ASN A 172 13.00 11.75 50.51
C ASN A 172 14.15 11.98 49.53
N ASN A 173 13.76 12.25 48.29
CA ASN A 173 14.67 12.63 47.20
C ASN A 173 13.91 13.58 46.27
N ASP A 174 14.61 14.27 45.35
CA ASP A 174 14.01 15.11 44.35
C ASP A 174 12.93 14.34 43.54
N GLY A 175 11.64 14.58 43.92
CA GLY A 175 10.50 13.97 43.27
C GLY A 175 10.05 12.60 43.82
N LEU A 176 10.62 12.09 44.94
CA LEU A 176 10.18 10.87 45.63
C LEU A 176 9.96 11.17 47.10
N GLU A 177 8.75 10.92 47.63
CA GLU A 177 8.42 10.83 49.07
C GLU A 177 7.93 9.42 49.37
N LEU A 178 8.57 8.74 50.29
CA LEU A 178 8.14 7.43 50.78
C LEU A 178 7.95 7.48 52.29
N HIS A 179 6.83 6.98 52.74
CA HIS A 179 6.55 6.80 54.17
C HIS A 179 6.10 5.37 54.43
N HIS A 180 6.85 4.66 55.26
CA HIS A 180 6.57 3.27 55.66
C HIS A 180 6.37 3.18 57.15
N GLN A 181 5.28 2.51 57.56
CA GLN A 181 5.01 2.17 58.94
C GLN A 181 4.63 0.69 59.02
N SER A 182 5.29 -0.06 59.90
CA SER A 182 4.93 -1.45 60.11
C SER A 182 5.15 -1.88 61.55
N THR A 183 4.46 -2.95 61.93
CA THR A 183 4.54 -3.54 63.26
C THR A 183 4.69 -5.04 63.18
N VAL A 184 5.60 -5.59 63.95
CA VAL A 184 5.77 -7.04 64.16
C VAL A 184 5.32 -7.38 65.58
N THR A 185 4.39 -8.30 65.68
CA THR A 185 3.85 -8.77 66.96
C THR A 185 3.89 -10.28 67.03
N PRO A 186 4.48 -10.86 68.12
CA PRO A 186 4.36 -12.30 68.38
C PRO A 186 2.96 -12.59 68.85
N ARG A 187 2.27 -13.56 68.27
CA ARG A 187 0.93 -13.98 68.67
C ARG A 187 0.78 -15.48 68.55
N ASP A 188 0.43 -16.18 69.62
CA ASP A 188 0.15 -17.63 69.58
C ASP A 188 1.25 -18.50 68.95
N GLY A 189 2.53 -18.13 69.11
CA GLY A 189 3.68 -18.87 68.56
C GLY A 189 4.05 -18.52 67.14
N ILE A 190 3.37 -17.56 66.52
CA ILE A 190 3.70 -16.99 65.19
C ILE A 190 4.00 -15.51 65.31
N PHE A 191 4.72 -14.95 64.35
CA PHE A 191 4.96 -13.51 64.21
C PHE A 191 4.07 -12.92 63.13
N GLN A 192 3.24 -11.96 63.51
CA GLN A 192 2.44 -11.20 62.57
C GLN A 192 3.12 -9.88 62.23
N TRP A 193 3.39 -9.64 60.97
CA TRP A 193 3.92 -8.40 60.43
C TRP A 193 2.84 -7.69 59.64
N THR A 194 2.46 -6.48 60.07
CA THR A 194 1.48 -5.63 59.38
C THR A 194 2.12 -4.29 59.06
N GLY A 195 1.88 -3.76 57.90
CA GLY A 195 2.42 -2.45 57.54
C GLY A 195 1.66 -1.76 56.39
N ASN A 196 1.96 -0.48 56.34
CA ASN A 196 1.53 0.43 55.25
C ASN A 196 2.72 1.17 54.69
N THR A 197 2.76 1.38 53.38
CA THR A 197 3.77 2.15 52.70
C THR A 197 3.12 3.07 51.67
N ASP A 198 3.23 4.36 51.89
CA ASP A 198 2.78 5.41 51.01
C ASP A 198 3.97 5.91 50.17
N ILE A 199 3.84 5.92 48.86
CA ILE A 199 4.86 6.39 47.92
C ILE A 199 4.25 7.45 47.03
N LYS A 200 4.88 8.63 46.99
CA LYS A 200 4.52 9.71 46.11
C LYS A 200 5.71 10.03 45.20
N GLN A 201 5.46 10.14 43.93
CA GLN A 201 6.46 10.51 42.93
C GLN A 201 6.00 11.75 42.17
N ALA A 202 6.95 12.46 41.58
CA ALA A 202 6.67 13.60 40.72
C ALA A 202 5.68 13.24 39.59
N GLY A 203 4.78 14.15 39.22
CA GLY A 203 3.75 13.92 38.19
C GLY A 203 2.49 13.24 38.69
N ASP A 204 2.08 13.49 39.97
CA ASP A 204 0.86 12.95 40.61
C ASP A 204 0.80 11.41 40.67
N LYS A 205 1.95 10.76 40.76
CA LYS A 205 2.07 9.31 40.90
C LYS A 205 2.05 8.92 42.37
N ASN A 206 1.02 8.21 42.78
CA ASN A 206 0.82 7.79 44.16
C ASN A 206 0.61 6.28 44.22
N TYR A 207 1.26 5.65 45.21
CA TYR A 207 1.11 4.21 45.48
C TYR A 207 0.91 4.00 47.00
N ASP A 208 -0.08 3.20 47.34
CA ASP A 208 -0.37 2.78 48.71
C ASP A 208 -0.27 1.26 48.82
N LEU A 209 0.67 0.76 49.59
CA LEU A 209 0.92 -0.66 49.81
C LEU A 209 0.58 -1.04 51.24
N GLN A 210 -0.40 -1.86 51.43
CA GLN A 210 -0.79 -2.42 52.73
C GLN A 210 -0.49 -3.91 52.78
N PHE A 211 0.07 -4.39 53.83
CA PHE A 211 0.36 -5.82 53.95
C PHE A 211 0.17 -6.37 55.38
N THR A 212 -0.15 -7.66 55.40
CA THR A 212 -0.16 -8.47 56.62
C THR A 212 0.46 -9.83 56.26
N ALA A 213 1.43 -10.27 57.02
CA ALA A 213 2.07 -11.57 56.83
C ALA A 213 2.31 -12.27 58.19
N ASN A 214 2.01 -13.57 58.24
CA ASN A 214 2.20 -14.40 59.43
C ASN A 214 3.39 -15.34 59.17
N PHE A 215 4.42 -15.22 60.01
CA PHE A 215 5.65 -16.00 59.92
C PHE A 215 5.76 -17.01 61.06
N ASN A 216 6.25 -18.19 60.76
CA ASN A 216 6.72 -19.08 61.79
C ASN A 216 7.99 -18.54 62.46
N PRO A 217 8.25 -18.91 63.69
CA PRO A 217 9.51 -18.58 64.35
C PRO A 217 10.75 -19.04 63.56
N ASP A 218 10.61 -20.10 62.85
CA ASP A 218 11.60 -20.61 61.91
C ASP A 218 11.42 -19.92 60.55
N LEU A 219 12.35 -19.03 60.19
CA LEU A 219 12.36 -18.29 58.93
C LEU A 219 12.76 -19.14 57.71
N SER A 220 12.96 -20.44 57.89
CA SER A 220 13.26 -21.34 56.75
C SER A 220 12.08 -21.55 55.82
N GLN A 221 10.87 -21.21 56.24
CA GLN A 221 9.63 -21.34 55.49
C GLN A 221 9.07 -19.97 55.09
N LEU A 222 8.35 -19.94 53.98
CA LEU A 222 7.58 -18.77 53.57
C LEU A 222 6.51 -18.43 54.62
N PRO A 223 6.02 -17.17 54.69
CA PRO A 223 4.92 -16.80 55.55
C PRO A 223 3.72 -17.74 55.36
N GLN A 224 3.16 -18.30 56.47
CA GLN A 224 2.03 -19.23 56.39
C GLN A 224 0.75 -18.58 55.87
N GLN A 225 0.58 -17.31 56.13
CA GLN A 225 -0.57 -16.55 55.68
C GLN A 225 -0.14 -15.13 55.42
N GLY A 226 -0.68 -14.54 54.39
CA GLY A 226 -0.47 -13.13 54.10
C GLY A 226 -1.53 -12.52 53.20
N ASN A 227 -1.57 -11.22 53.24
CA ASN A 227 -2.38 -10.39 52.38
C ASN A 227 -1.59 -9.12 52.05
N VAL A 228 -1.46 -8.82 50.79
CA VAL A 228 -0.82 -7.60 50.29
C VAL A 228 -1.81 -6.89 49.40
N LEU A 229 -2.05 -5.62 49.66
CA LEU A 229 -2.92 -4.75 48.87
C LEU A 229 -2.09 -3.57 48.34
N LEU A 230 -2.02 -3.41 47.07
CA LEU A 230 -1.39 -2.29 46.38
C LEU A 230 -2.45 -1.48 45.64
N ASN A 231 -2.60 -0.21 45.99
CA ASN A 231 -3.38 0.75 45.25
C ASN A 231 -2.43 1.71 44.55
N TRP A 232 -2.74 2.03 43.32
CA TRP A 232 -1.96 3.03 42.55
C TRP A 232 -2.85 4.05 41.88
N ASN A 233 -2.30 5.25 41.75
CA ASN A 233 -2.79 6.31 40.86
C ASN A 233 -1.59 6.87 40.13
N ASN A 234 -1.47 6.50 38.84
CA ASN A 234 -0.38 6.93 37.97
C ASN A 234 -0.90 7.26 36.55
N PRO A 235 -0.91 8.56 36.19
CA PRO A 235 -1.44 9.02 34.90
C PRO A 235 -0.68 8.45 33.67
N GLU A 236 0.56 8.00 33.83
CA GLU A 236 1.39 7.46 32.75
C GLU A 236 1.13 5.98 32.49
N LEU A 237 0.43 5.29 33.36
CA LEU A 237 0.08 3.91 33.16
C LEU A 237 -1.21 3.80 32.34
N ALA A 238 -1.31 2.76 31.51
CA ALA A 238 -2.52 2.46 30.76
C ALA A 238 -3.76 2.26 31.67
N VAL A 239 -3.54 1.71 32.85
CA VAL A 239 -4.51 1.69 33.97
C VAL A 239 -4.11 2.77 34.96
N THR A 240 -4.70 3.94 34.84
CA THR A 240 -4.34 5.12 35.64
C THR A 240 -4.62 4.94 37.13
N LYS A 241 -5.69 4.23 37.51
CA LYS A 241 -6.05 3.93 38.87
C LYS A 241 -6.39 2.45 39.01
N GLY A 242 -5.69 1.74 39.83
CA GLY A 242 -5.92 0.33 40.04
C GLY A 242 -5.64 -0.16 41.44
N GLU A 243 -6.06 -1.38 41.69
CA GLU A 243 -5.84 -2.13 42.89
C GLU A 243 -5.29 -3.51 42.53
N ALA A 244 -4.27 -3.96 43.25
CA ALA A 244 -3.79 -5.35 43.21
C ALA A 244 -3.76 -5.95 44.61
N LYS A 245 -4.35 -7.13 44.76
CA LYS A 245 -4.42 -7.86 45.99
C LYS A 245 -3.82 -9.24 45.86
N VAL A 246 -2.83 -9.56 46.68
CA VAL A 246 -2.25 -10.89 46.83
C VAL A 246 -2.63 -11.42 48.20
N SER A 247 -3.24 -12.60 48.26
CA SER A 247 -3.55 -13.25 49.49
C SER A 247 -3.17 -14.73 49.42
N TRP A 248 -2.65 -15.30 50.50
CA TRP A 248 -2.30 -16.71 50.55
C TRP A 248 -2.53 -17.29 51.97
N GLN A 249 -2.80 -18.59 52.00
CA GLN A 249 -2.92 -19.38 53.22
C GLN A 249 -2.29 -20.75 53.00
N GLY A 250 -1.24 -21.05 53.76
CA GLY A 250 -0.40 -22.21 53.51
C GLY A 250 0.33 -22.09 52.18
N ALA A 251 0.17 -23.06 51.29
CA ALA A 251 0.73 -23.07 49.97
C ALA A 251 -0.17 -22.33 48.96
N ASP A 252 -1.47 -22.30 49.18
CA ASP A 252 -2.44 -21.75 48.21
C ASP A 252 -2.56 -20.24 48.30
N GLY A 253 -2.55 -19.58 47.16
CA GLY A 253 -2.70 -18.13 47.08
C GLY A 253 -3.52 -17.65 45.89
N GLN A 254 -3.88 -16.38 45.92
CA GLN A 254 -4.66 -15.68 44.91
C GLN A 254 -4.09 -14.28 44.67
N LEU A 255 -3.83 -13.94 43.42
CA LEU A 255 -3.53 -12.59 42.96
C LEU A 255 -4.74 -12.07 42.18
N ASN A 256 -5.32 -11.00 42.67
CA ASN A 256 -6.38 -10.28 41.96
C ASN A 256 -5.91 -8.86 41.67
N ALA A 257 -6.19 -8.35 40.49
CA ALA A 257 -6.02 -6.94 40.16
C ALA A 257 -7.21 -6.42 39.38
N GLN A 258 -7.53 -5.15 39.57
CA GLN A 258 -8.65 -4.48 38.93
C GLN A 258 -8.34 -3.03 38.57
N ASP A 259 -8.96 -2.57 37.47
CA ASP A 259 -9.02 -1.17 37.11
C ASP A 259 -10.17 -0.52 37.88
N LEU A 260 -9.83 0.41 38.76
CA LEU A 260 -10.82 1.12 39.57
C LEU A 260 -11.57 2.19 38.80
N THR A 261 -11.02 2.67 37.69
CA THR A 261 -11.67 3.66 36.82
C THR A 261 -12.75 3.00 35.94
N ALA A 262 -12.41 1.88 35.29
CA ALA A 262 -13.34 1.12 34.48
C ALA A 262 -14.16 0.10 35.28
N ASN A 263 -13.87 -0.13 36.54
CA ASN A 263 -14.45 -1.18 37.40
C ASN A 263 -14.38 -2.56 36.69
N SER A 264 -13.23 -2.88 36.11
CA SER A 264 -13.01 -4.11 35.36
C SER A 264 -11.85 -4.92 35.93
N PRO A 265 -11.95 -6.27 35.95
CA PRO A 265 -10.84 -7.11 36.39
C PRO A 265 -9.65 -7.00 35.40
N LEU A 266 -8.44 -7.06 35.94
CA LEU A 266 -7.18 -7.12 35.18
C LEU A 266 -6.53 -8.50 35.34
N LEU A 267 -6.50 -9.03 36.54
CA LEU A 267 -5.89 -10.32 36.89
C LEU A 267 -6.78 -11.08 37.86
N ASP A 268 -6.83 -12.41 37.69
CA ASP A 268 -7.42 -13.35 38.62
C ASP A 268 -6.60 -14.64 38.55
N VAL A 269 -5.54 -14.70 39.34
CA VAL A 269 -4.47 -15.68 39.24
C VAL A 269 -4.33 -16.47 40.56
N PRO A 270 -4.88 -17.68 40.61
CA PRO A 270 -4.60 -18.61 41.71
C PRO A 270 -3.17 -19.14 41.55
N PHE A 271 -2.45 -19.23 42.67
CA PHE A 271 -1.10 -19.76 42.67
C PHE A 271 -0.89 -20.71 43.88
N VAL A 272 0.09 -21.59 43.75
CA VAL A 272 0.51 -22.49 44.78
C VAL A 272 2.01 -22.33 45.02
N PHE A 273 2.40 -22.07 46.24
CA PHE A 273 3.80 -22.14 46.61
C PHE A 273 4.24 -23.59 46.76
N THR A 274 5.27 -23.95 46.04
CA THR A 274 5.95 -25.25 46.20
C THR A 274 7.18 -25.10 47.09
N LYS A 275 7.83 -26.19 47.45
CA LYS A 275 9.05 -26.16 48.24
C LYS A 275 10.16 -25.33 47.56
N ASP A 276 10.22 -25.38 46.24
CA ASP A 276 11.29 -24.81 45.44
C ASP A 276 10.82 -23.69 44.46
N GLY A 277 9.50 -23.33 44.51
CA GLY A 277 9.01 -22.36 43.58
C GLY A 277 7.53 -21.98 43.70
N LEU A 278 6.91 -21.65 42.56
CA LEU A 278 5.55 -21.17 42.44
C LEU A 278 4.87 -21.81 41.22
N ASP A 279 3.67 -22.32 41.40
CA ASP A 279 2.83 -22.87 40.35
C ASP A 279 1.54 -22.10 40.18
N ILE A 280 1.25 -21.70 38.93
CA ILE A 280 0.00 -21.09 38.47
C ILE A 280 -0.64 -22.03 37.48
N SER A 281 -1.71 -22.73 37.86
CA SER A 281 -2.37 -23.70 36.97
C SER A 281 -3.19 -23.04 35.88
N TRP A 282 -4.03 -22.06 36.26
CA TRP A 282 -4.94 -21.34 35.38
C TRP A 282 -5.23 -19.95 35.92
N GLY A 283 -4.31 -19.03 35.75
CA GLY A 283 -4.53 -17.62 35.99
C GLY A 283 -5.31 -17.00 34.81
N LYS A 284 -6.20 -16.07 35.12
CA LYS A 284 -6.89 -15.27 34.12
C LYS A 284 -6.31 -13.87 34.07
N PHE A 285 -6.14 -13.32 32.89
CA PHE A 285 -5.78 -11.92 32.72
C PHE A 285 -6.70 -11.24 31.70
N TYR A 286 -6.91 -9.94 31.90
CA TYR A 286 -7.80 -9.11 31.11
C TYR A 286 -7.10 -7.79 30.81
N TRP A 287 -6.71 -7.62 29.57
CA TRP A 287 -6.09 -6.40 29.05
C TRP A 287 -7.14 -5.63 28.25
N THR A 288 -8.17 -5.11 28.96
CA THR A 288 -9.37 -4.53 28.34
C THR A 288 -9.37 -3.00 28.32
N PHE A 289 -8.36 -2.37 28.88
CA PHE A 289 -8.20 -0.92 28.90
C PHE A 289 -7.79 -0.35 27.54
N ASP A 290 -7.24 -1.16 26.64
CA ASP A 290 -7.11 -0.80 25.24
C ASP A 290 -8.40 -1.17 24.51
N SER A 291 -9.26 -0.17 24.26
CA SER A 291 -10.53 -0.36 23.56
C SER A 291 -10.36 -0.80 22.12
N TYR A 292 -9.21 -0.49 21.50
CA TYR A 292 -8.90 -0.85 20.13
C TYR A 292 -8.53 -2.33 20.00
N GLN A 293 -7.74 -2.85 20.97
CA GLN A 293 -7.31 -4.25 20.99
C GLN A 293 -7.41 -4.88 22.39
N PRO A 294 -8.62 -5.12 22.89
CA PRO A 294 -8.78 -5.81 24.15
C PRO A 294 -8.31 -7.27 24.04
N ILE A 295 -7.51 -7.70 25.03
CA ILE A 295 -6.98 -9.05 25.13
C ILE A 295 -7.44 -9.65 26.46
N LYS A 296 -7.87 -10.89 26.44
CA LYS A 296 -8.05 -11.70 27.65
C LYS A 296 -7.37 -13.04 27.44
N GLY A 297 -7.08 -13.73 28.51
CA GLY A 297 -6.43 -15.01 28.35
C GLY A 297 -6.28 -15.78 29.65
N PHE A 298 -5.54 -16.87 29.49
CA PHE A 298 -5.20 -17.76 30.57
C PHE A 298 -3.69 -17.88 30.67
N LEU A 299 -3.16 -17.92 31.86
CA LEU A 299 -1.76 -18.09 32.17
C LEU A 299 -1.59 -19.33 33.05
N GLY A 300 -0.87 -20.33 32.53
CA GLY A 300 -0.27 -21.40 33.33
C GLY A 300 1.23 -21.12 33.43
N LEU A 301 1.79 -21.14 34.61
CA LEU A 301 3.19 -20.81 34.86
C LEU A 301 3.71 -21.65 36.02
N SER A 302 4.83 -22.32 35.83
CA SER A 302 5.53 -23.07 36.87
C SER A 302 6.94 -22.50 36.95
N ILE A 303 7.31 -21.96 38.08
CA ILE A 303 8.61 -21.33 38.33
C ILE A 303 9.29 -22.07 39.50
N HIS A 304 10.43 -22.66 39.24
CA HIS A 304 11.19 -23.38 40.25
C HIS A 304 12.65 -22.92 40.26
N ARG A 305 13.28 -23.01 41.42
CA ARG A 305 14.73 -22.82 41.54
C ARG A 305 15.45 -24.05 41.00
N ALA A 306 16.36 -23.85 40.06
CA ALA A 306 17.12 -24.94 39.44
C ALA A 306 18.29 -25.44 40.35
N ALA A 307 18.77 -24.59 41.30
CA ALA A 307 19.88 -24.87 42.18
C ALA A 307 19.71 -24.17 43.56
N GLU A 308 20.65 -24.43 44.48
CA GLU A 308 20.74 -23.71 45.76
C GLU A 308 21.02 -22.21 45.51
N GLY A 309 20.03 -21.35 45.66
CA GLY A 309 20.15 -19.90 45.46
C GLY A 309 18.87 -19.29 44.97
N LEU A 310 18.91 -18.01 44.57
CA LEU A 310 17.77 -17.31 43.95
C LEU A 310 17.70 -17.50 42.43
N LEU A 311 18.83 -17.74 41.80
CA LEU A 311 18.98 -17.98 40.37
C LEU A 311 19.87 -19.20 40.19
N PRO A 312 19.77 -19.96 39.05
CA PRO A 312 18.78 -19.78 37.97
C PRO A 312 17.36 -20.21 38.37
N LEU A 313 16.38 -19.68 37.66
CA LEU A 313 14.97 -20.09 37.74
C LEU A 313 14.61 -20.96 36.54
N SER A 314 14.04 -22.13 36.79
CA SER A 314 13.41 -22.98 35.75
C SER A 314 11.94 -22.52 35.59
N ILE A 315 11.51 -22.34 34.36
CA ILE A 315 10.17 -21.81 34.04
C ILE A 315 9.52 -22.63 32.94
N ASP A 316 8.37 -23.21 33.27
CA ASP A 316 7.45 -23.74 32.25
C ASP A 316 6.24 -22.83 32.15
N MET A 317 5.79 -22.53 30.92
CA MET A 317 4.62 -21.66 30.70
C MET A 317 3.64 -22.20 29.68
N ASN A 318 2.37 -21.86 29.89
CA ASN A 318 1.31 -22.07 28.90
C ASN A 318 0.37 -20.88 28.97
N VAL A 319 0.41 -20.05 27.92
CA VAL A 319 -0.34 -18.81 27.83
C VAL A 319 -1.30 -18.91 26.67
N ILE A 320 -2.58 -18.62 26.90
CA ILE A 320 -3.62 -18.54 25.89
C ILE A 320 -4.07 -17.09 25.80
N LEU A 321 -3.81 -16.45 24.66
CA LEU A 321 -4.23 -15.09 24.35
C LEU A 321 -5.47 -15.12 23.47
N GLN A 322 -6.53 -14.43 23.86
CA GLN A 322 -7.75 -14.25 23.06
C GLN A 322 -7.97 -12.77 22.80
N THR A 323 -8.08 -12.41 21.55
CA THR A 323 -8.37 -11.05 21.10
C THR A 323 -9.80 -10.94 20.57
N PHE A 324 -10.47 -9.80 20.79
CA PHE A 324 -11.88 -9.60 20.41
C PHE A 324 -12.24 -8.17 20.05
N GLY A 325 -11.24 -7.32 19.87
CA GLY A 325 -11.40 -5.91 19.51
C GLY A 325 -11.50 -5.66 17.99
N GLU A 326 -11.33 -4.40 17.62
CA GLU A 326 -11.41 -3.95 16.23
C GLU A 326 -10.27 -4.50 15.36
N MET A 327 -9.10 -4.74 15.95
CA MET A 327 -7.95 -5.34 15.25
C MET A 327 -8.09 -6.85 15.00
N GLY A 328 -9.14 -7.48 15.46
CA GLY A 328 -9.43 -8.87 15.13
C GLY A 328 -9.93 -9.71 16.29
N LYS A 329 -10.35 -10.91 15.92
CA LYS A 329 -10.77 -11.96 16.84
C LYS A 329 -9.92 -13.20 16.60
N GLY A 330 -9.32 -13.74 17.65
CA GLY A 330 -8.52 -14.95 17.49
C GLY A 330 -7.95 -15.42 18.82
N GLU A 331 -7.27 -16.53 18.73
CA GLU A 331 -6.61 -17.17 19.85
C GLU A 331 -5.17 -17.52 19.47
N ILE A 332 -4.24 -17.21 20.34
CA ILE A 332 -2.84 -17.59 20.23
C ILE A 332 -2.46 -18.34 21.49
N VAL A 333 -1.92 -19.53 21.32
CA VAL A 333 -1.39 -20.35 22.41
C VAL A 333 0.13 -20.30 22.37
N ILE A 334 0.75 -19.87 23.47
CA ILE A 334 2.19 -19.86 23.67
C ILE A 334 2.50 -20.90 24.73
N SER A 335 3.34 -21.86 24.42
CA SER A 335 3.84 -22.86 25.39
C SER A 335 5.36 -22.82 25.41
N GLY A 336 5.95 -22.69 26.60
CA GLY A 336 7.37 -22.79 26.87
C GLY A 336 7.65 -23.95 27.76
N LYS A 337 8.72 -24.72 27.49
CA LYS A 337 9.18 -25.81 28.34
C LYS A 337 10.68 -25.67 28.58
N ASN A 338 11.10 -26.10 29.76
CA ASN A 338 12.52 -26.11 30.18
C ASN A 338 13.16 -24.71 30.04
N GLY A 339 12.36 -23.64 30.25
CA GLY A 339 12.88 -22.28 30.25
C GLY A 339 13.79 -22.07 31.47
N GLU A 340 14.83 -21.28 31.28
CA GLU A 340 15.76 -20.91 32.35
C GLU A 340 16.03 -19.42 32.34
N ILE A 341 16.06 -18.82 33.52
CA ILE A 341 16.45 -17.42 33.72
C ILE A 341 17.63 -17.39 34.70
N GLY A 342 18.73 -16.77 34.28
CA GLY A 342 19.94 -16.60 35.12
C GLY A 342 20.85 -17.83 35.15
N GLY A 343 20.86 -18.62 34.09
CA GLY A 343 21.66 -19.83 33.94
C GLY A 343 23.11 -19.63 33.52
N GLY A 344 23.48 -18.45 33.02
CA GLY A 344 24.81 -18.15 32.55
C GLY A 344 25.79 -17.56 33.57
N ASP A 345 27.02 -17.30 33.13
CA ASP A 345 28.05 -16.68 33.96
C ASP A 345 27.63 -15.27 34.44
N ASP A 346 26.75 -14.58 33.74
CA ASP A 346 26.26 -13.25 34.13
C ASP A 346 24.90 -13.23 34.84
N ASN A 347 24.37 -14.36 35.28
CA ASN A 347 23.13 -14.53 36.08
C ASN A 347 21.86 -13.84 35.50
N ASN A 348 21.89 -13.32 34.28
CA ASN A 348 20.81 -12.59 33.61
C ASN A 348 20.48 -13.14 32.22
N GLU A 349 20.98 -14.31 31.89
CA GLU A 349 20.67 -14.98 30.61
C GLU A 349 19.28 -15.60 30.64
N LEU A 350 18.64 -15.60 29.49
CA LEU A 350 17.38 -16.28 29.19
C LEU A 350 17.65 -17.52 28.38
N ASP A 351 16.98 -18.63 28.69
CA ASP A 351 17.03 -19.87 27.94
C ASP A 351 15.63 -20.51 27.90
N PHE A 352 14.86 -20.30 26.83
CA PHE A 352 13.49 -20.79 26.67
C PHE A 352 13.26 -21.44 25.33
N GLU A 353 12.78 -22.65 25.32
CA GLU A 353 12.16 -23.24 24.15
C GLU A 353 10.65 -22.94 24.12
N LEU A 354 10.23 -22.15 23.15
CA LEU A 354 8.85 -21.68 23.04
C LEU A 354 8.21 -22.20 21.76
N LYS A 355 6.90 -22.49 21.85
CA LYS A 355 6.06 -22.82 20.73
C LYS A 355 4.82 -21.94 20.74
N THR A 356 4.60 -21.23 19.67
CA THR A 356 3.40 -20.41 19.46
C THR A 356 2.57 -21.01 18.33
N ARG A 357 1.27 -21.22 18.58
CA ARG A 357 0.31 -21.66 17.58
C ARG A 357 -1.02 -20.95 17.78
N GLY A 358 -1.72 -20.70 16.70
CA GLY A 358 -3.06 -20.14 16.79
C GLY A 358 -3.41 -19.30 15.56
N ASP A 359 -4.60 -18.75 15.59
CA ASP A 359 -5.09 -17.86 14.54
C ASP A 359 -5.65 -16.56 15.14
N LEU A 360 -5.39 -15.48 14.41
CA LEU A 360 -5.90 -14.15 14.66
C LEU A 360 -6.70 -13.69 13.46
N ARG A 361 -7.88 -13.12 13.68
CA ARG A 361 -8.79 -12.67 12.61
C ARG A 361 -9.05 -11.19 12.72
N TYR A 362 -8.68 -10.47 11.67
CA TYR A 362 -8.94 -9.05 11.53
C TYR A 362 -9.72 -8.80 10.23
N ASN A 363 -10.95 -8.31 10.34
CA ASN A 363 -11.89 -8.21 9.21
C ASN A 363 -11.98 -9.54 8.44
N ALA A 364 -11.62 -9.54 7.17
CA ALA A 364 -11.56 -10.72 6.31
C ALA A 364 -10.16 -11.38 6.26
N THR A 365 -9.26 -11.04 7.18
CA THR A 365 -7.89 -11.56 7.23
C THR A 365 -7.74 -12.51 8.40
N VAL A 366 -7.14 -13.67 8.14
CA VAL A 366 -6.77 -14.65 9.17
C VAL A 366 -5.26 -14.81 9.15
N ALA A 367 -4.61 -14.52 10.27
CA ALA A 367 -3.20 -14.80 10.49
C ALA A 367 -3.04 -16.08 11.33
N GLN A 368 -2.27 -17.02 10.83
CA GLN A 368 -1.98 -18.28 11.49
C GLN A 368 -0.50 -18.38 11.82
N THR A 369 -0.21 -18.75 13.06
CA THR A 369 1.16 -18.96 13.54
C THR A 369 1.39 -20.42 13.87
N ASN A 370 2.52 -20.93 13.46
CA ASN A 370 3.08 -22.21 13.90
C ASN A 370 4.59 -22.02 14.02
N LEU A 371 4.99 -21.48 15.15
CA LEU A 371 6.36 -21.06 15.43
C LEU A 371 6.93 -21.92 16.55
N THR A 372 8.12 -22.46 16.38
CA THR A 372 8.93 -23.06 17.44
C THR A 372 10.23 -22.29 17.47
N TYR A 373 10.56 -21.71 18.59
CA TYR A 373 11.70 -20.84 18.70
C TYR A 373 12.38 -20.92 20.07
N HIS A 374 13.65 -20.56 20.06
CA HIS A 374 14.46 -20.37 21.24
C HIS A 374 14.54 -18.87 21.58
N LEU A 375 14.16 -18.52 22.80
CA LEU A 375 14.36 -17.21 23.37
C LEU A 375 15.58 -17.28 24.27
N GLY A 376 16.65 -16.65 23.86
CA GLY A 376 17.93 -16.65 24.58
C GLY A 376 18.50 -15.24 24.72
N GLY A 377 19.77 -15.16 25.13
CA GLY A 377 20.49 -13.91 25.33
C GLY A 377 20.25 -13.30 26.71
N LEU A 378 20.79 -12.11 26.91
CA LEU A 378 20.62 -11.38 28.18
C LEU A 378 19.19 -10.88 28.35
N PHE A 379 18.69 -10.87 29.57
CA PHE A 379 17.36 -10.31 29.89
C PHE A 379 17.16 -8.88 29.34
N THR A 380 18.22 -8.09 29.30
CA THR A 380 18.25 -6.73 28.73
C THR A 380 18.29 -6.73 27.19
N HIS A 381 18.72 -7.81 26.58
CA HIS A 381 18.93 -7.97 25.13
C HIS A 381 18.47 -9.36 24.68
N PRO A 382 17.15 -9.65 24.74
CA PRO A 382 16.64 -10.96 24.35
C PRO A 382 16.83 -11.19 22.85
N VAL A 383 17.09 -12.43 22.48
CA VAL A 383 17.25 -12.87 21.09
C VAL A 383 16.34 -14.07 20.85
N VAL A 384 15.60 -14.04 19.75
CA VAL A 384 14.72 -15.14 19.31
C VAL A 384 15.31 -15.81 18.09
N TYR A 385 15.51 -17.12 18.18
CA TYR A 385 15.96 -17.99 17.09
C TYR A 385 14.81 -18.92 16.72
N PHE A 386 14.38 -18.92 15.47
CA PHE A 386 13.32 -19.82 15.01
C PHE A 386 13.90 -21.18 14.60
N TYR A 387 13.22 -22.24 15.01
CA TYR A 387 13.55 -23.61 14.60
C TYR A 387 12.96 -23.94 13.21
N PRO A 388 13.56 -24.91 12.48
CA PRO A 388 13.06 -25.37 11.20
C PRO A 388 11.60 -25.79 11.26
N GLY A 389 10.82 -25.37 10.26
CA GLY A 389 9.37 -25.56 10.20
C GLY A 389 8.54 -24.46 10.84
N SER A 390 9.16 -23.46 11.44
CA SER A 390 8.48 -22.25 11.92
C SER A 390 7.93 -21.45 10.74
N VAL A 391 6.61 -21.19 10.74
CA VAL A 391 5.96 -20.51 9.63
C VAL A 391 4.84 -19.59 10.13
N PHE A 392 4.83 -18.40 9.60
CA PHE A 392 3.70 -17.47 9.72
C PHE A 392 2.92 -17.50 8.41
N LYS A 393 1.59 -17.62 8.51
CA LYS A 393 0.68 -17.58 7.37
C LYS A 393 -0.36 -16.50 7.59
N MET A 394 -0.77 -15.85 6.52
CA MET A 394 -1.84 -14.87 6.54
C MET A 394 -2.76 -15.09 5.36
N ASP A 395 -4.04 -15.24 5.63
CA ASP A 395 -5.08 -15.42 4.63
C ASP A 395 -6.01 -14.20 4.66
N THR A 396 -6.10 -13.48 3.55
CA THR A 396 -7.03 -12.37 3.38
C THR A 396 -8.13 -12.78 2.44
N VAL A 397 -9.39 -12.70 2.90
CA VAL A 397 -10.57 -13.03 2.12
C VAL A 397 -11.53 -11.85 2.12
N GLN A 398 -11.60 -11.16 0.99
CA GLN A 398 -12.55 -10.09 0.71
C GLN A 398 -13.33 -10.46 -0.55
N PRO A 399 -14.45 -9.82 -0.87
CA PRO A 399 -15.29 -10.22 -2.00
C PRO A 399 -14.56 -10.45 -3.33
N GLU A 400 -13.52 -9.66 -3.60
CA GLU A 400 -12.74 -9.73 -4.84
C GLU A 400 -11.23 -10.01 -4.61
N THR A 401 -10.81 -10.21 -3.35
CA THR A 401 -9.40 -10.40 -2.99
C THR A 401 -9.26 -11.62 -2.09
N LYS A 402 -8.49 -12.60 -2.52
CA LYS A 402 -8.11 -13.78 -1.76
C LYS A 402 -6.60 -13.93 -1.84
N LEU A 403 -5.91 -13.55 -0.81
CA LEU A 403 -4.44 -13.60 -0.74
C LEU A 403 -3.99 -14.53 0.37
N HIS A 404 -3.04 -15.37 0.06
CA HIS A 404 -2.35 -16.27 0.98
C HIS A 404 -0.89 -15.84 1.05
N VAL A 405 -0.46 -15.38 2.20
CA VAL A 405 0.93 -15.02 2.48
C VAL A 405 1.54 -16.11 3.34
N ARG A 406 2.73 -16.54 3.02
CA ARG A 406 3.50 -17.50 3.81
C ARG A 406 4.91 -16.96 4.03
N LEU A 407 5.32 -16.94 5.28
CA LEU A 407 6.62 -16.48 5.76
C LEU A 407 7.27 -17.62 6.56
N PRO A 408 8.12 -18.47 5.96
CA PRO A 408 9.00 -19.34 6.72
C PRO A 408 10.02 -18.48 7.49
N LEU A 409 10.30 -18.84 8.72
CA LEU A 409 11.17 -18.08 9.62
C LEU A 409 12.43 -18.85 10.02
N ASP A 410 12.71 -19.95 9.35
CA ASP A 410 13.79 -20.90 9.68
C ASP A 410 15.18 -20.24 9.73
N ASP A 411 15.40 -19.20 8.92
CA ASP A 411 16.68 -18.50 8.80
C ASP A 411 16.62 -17.08 9.42
N ILE A 412 15.64 -16.83 10.28
CA ILE A 412 15.41 -15.50 10.86
C ILE A 412 15.76 -15.50 12.34
N ILE A 413 16.43 -14.45 12.74
CA ILE A 413 16.73 -14.11 14.14
C ILE A 413 16.04 -12.78 14.46
N ILE A 414 15.38 -12.71 15.60
CA ILE A 414 14.87 -11.43 16.14
C ILE A 414 15.77 -11.03 17.29
N GLY A 415 16.53 -9.97 17.09
CA GLY A 415 17.32 -9.34 18.12
C GLY A 415 16.70 -8.06 18.67
N ARG A 416 17.42 -7.39 19.56
CA ARG A 416 17.00 -6.10 20.14
C ARG A 416 16.64 -5.05 19.07
N TYR A 417 17.27 -5.10 17.91
CA TYR A 417 17.17 -4.09 16.88
C TYR A 417 16.29 -4.51 15.70
N GLY A 418 15.70 -5.70 15.73
CA GLY A 418 14.81 -6.20 14.69
C GLY A 418 15.15 -7.57 14.12
N LEU A 419 14.62 -7.82 12.93
CA LEU A 419 14.80 -9.05 12.18
C LEU A 419 16.15 -9.08 11.48
N GLU A 420 16.87 -10.18 11.66
CA GLU A 420 18.13 -10.49 10.97
C GLU A 420 17.99 -11.81 10.23
N GLY A 421 18.57 -11.89 9.01
CA GLY A 421 18.65 -13.10 8.26
C GLY A 421 17.91 -13.07 6.93
N ARG A 422 17.75 -14.24 6.31
CA ARG A 422 17.10 -14.40 5.02
C ARG A 422 15.59 -14.51 5.18
N LEU A 423 14.87 -13.44 4.84
CA LEU A 423 13.43 -13.37 4.87
C LEU A 423 12.84 -13.75 3.50
N LEU A 424 12.06 -14.84 3.48
CA LEU A 424 11.36 -15.34 2.32
C LEU A 424 9.85 -15.14 2.49
N ALA A 425 9.24 -14.35 1.61
CA ALA A 425 7.78 -14.20 1.57
C ALA A 425 7.22 -14.78 0.29
N THR A 426 6.21 -15.63 0.40
CA THR A 426 5.44 -16.11 -0.76
C THR A 426 4.01 -15.58 -0.67
N LEU A 427 3.52 -15.02 -1.77
CA LEU A 427 2.20 -14.46 -1.89
C LEU A 427 1.46 -15.12 -3.04
N THR A 428 0.39 -15.83 -2.75
CA THR A 428 -0.44 -16.49 -3.76
C THR A 428 -1.89 -16.08 -3.64
N GLY A 429 -2.65 -16.15 -4.76
CA GLY A 429 -4.08 -15.88 -4.69
C GLY A 429 -4.66 -15.09 -5.86
N THR A 430 -5.66 -14.28 -5.56
CA THR A 430 -6.39 -13.45 -6.53
C THR A 430 -6.64 -12.06 -5.98
N THR A 431 -6.57 -11.07 -6.87
CA THR A 431 -6.94 -9.68 -6.61
C THR A 431 -7.95 -9.21 -7.66
N PRO A 432 -8.53 -8.02 -7.53
CA PRO A 432 -9.37 -7.45 -8.59
C PRO A 432 -8.67 -7.40 -9.95
N GLN A 433 -7.36 -7.16 -9.97
CA GLN A 433 -6.56 -7.00 -11.19
C GLN A 433 -5.93 -8.30 -11.68
N PHE A 434 -5.60 -9.22 -10.77
CA PHE A 434 -4.83 -10.42 -11.07
C PHE A 434 -5.51 -11.70 -10.58
N GLU A 435 -5.41 -12.76 -11.39
CA GLU A 435 -5.72 -14.13 -10.99
C GLU A 435 -4.45 -14.96 -10.96
N ASN A 436 -4.48 -16.05 -10.19
CA ASN A 436 -3.34 -16.98 -10.07
C ASN A 436 -2.02 -16.24 -9.76
N LEU A 437 -2.12 -15.25 -8.86
CA LEU A 437 -0.95 -14.53 -8.37
C LEU A 437 -0.05 -15.52 -7.64
N ASP A 438 1.21 -15.55 -8.00
CA ASP A 438 2.26 -16.33 -7.35
C ASP A 438 3.54 -15.50 -7.36
N LEU A 439 3.80 -14.84 -6.24
CA LEU A 439 4.95 -13.98 -6.03
C LEU A 439 5.82 -14.51 -4.92
N LYS A 440 7.11 -14.48 -5.14
CA LYS A 440 8.13 -14.79 -4.17
C LYS A 440 9.03 -13.57 -3.98
N LEU A 441 9.12 -13.09 -2.74
CA LEU A 441 10.09 -12.10 -2.31
C LEU A 441 11.13 -12.82 -1.48
N ASP A 442 12.41 -12.69 -1.83
CA ASP A 442 13.51 -13.43 -1.22
C ASP A 442 14.69 -12.46 -1.03
N GLY A 443 15.15 -12.31 0.19
CA GLY A 443 16.24 -11.39 0.46
C GLY A 443 16.64 -11.33 1.92
N ASN A 444 17.64 -10.51 2.22
CA ASN A 444 18.23 -10.40 3.54
C ASN A 444 17.67 -9.20 4.30
N ALA A 445 17.21 -9.45 5.49
CA ALA A 445 16.81 -8.45 6.47
C ALA A 445 18.00 -8.12 7.39
N HIS A 446 18.19 -6.85 7.70
CA HIS A 446 19.23 -6.34 8.59
C HIS A 446 18.60 -5.39 9.60
N GLU A 447 18.53 -5.81 10.85
CA GLU A 447 17.85 -5.06 11.94
C GLU A 447 16.46 -4.54 11.52
N PHE A 448 15.75 -5.33 10.70
CA PHE A 448 14.54 -4.88 10.01
C PHE A 448 13.31 -4.97 10.90
N ILE A 449 12.56 -3.86 10.98
CA ILE A 449 11.22 -3.82 11.61
C ILE A 449 10.28 -3.07 10.66
N ALA A 450 9.34 -3.80 10.09
CA ALA A 450 8.36 -3.23 9.16
C ALA A 450 7.47 -2.19 9.84
N GLY A 451 7.46 -0.96 9.31
CA GLY A 451 6.50 0.08 9.69
C GLY A 451 6.62 0.64 11.11
N ILE A 452 7.68 0.33 11.85
CA ILE A 452 7.86 0.81 13.23
C ILE A 452 9.13 1.67 13.31
N LYS A 453 8.98 2.97 13.24
CA LYS A 453 10.03 3.95 13.63
C LYS A 453 10.27 3.95 15.14
N THR A 454 9.27 3.57 15.90
CA THR A 454 9.14 3.81 17.34
C THR A 454 9.91 2.85 18.26
N VAL A 455 10.49 1.77 17.78
CA VAL A 455 11.34 0.90 18.63
C VAL A 455 12.59 1.66 19.12
N PHE A 456 12.99 2.71 18.43
CA PHE A 456 14.07 3.59 18.86
C PHE A 456 13.67 4.57 19.96
N ASP A 457 12.38 4.90 20.10
CA ASP A 457 11.85 5.78 21.14
C ASP A 457 11.71 5.10 22.51
N LEU A 458 11.78 3.77 22.55
CA LEU A 458 11.82 2.99 23.81
C LEU A 458 13.24 2.89 24.38
N ARG A 459 14.23 3.53 23.80
CA ARG A 459 15.61 3.55 24.30
C ARG A 459 15.82 4.72 25.25
N ASP A 460 16.60 4.48 26.32
CA ASP A 460 17.10 5.50 27.22
C ASP A 460 17.65 6.72 26.50
N GLU A 461 17.45 7.91 27.05
CA GLU A 461 17.95 9.16 26.48
C GLU A 461 19.47 9.15 26.23
N GLU A 462 20.25 8.42 27.00
CA GLU A 462 21.67 8.20 26.78
C GLU A 462 21.98 7.40 25.50
N HIS A 463 21.10 6.50 25.09
CA HIS A 463 21.26 5.65 23.91
C HIS A 463 20.69 6.29 22.64
N LYS A 464 19.90 7.35 22.72
CA LYS A 464 19.41 8.11 21.55
C LYS A 464 20.55 8.71 20.72
N LEU A 465 21.62 9.16 21.36
CA LEU A 465 22.79 9.73 20.67
C LEU A 465 23.62 8.67 19.92
N GLN A 466 23.68 7.44 20.42
CA GLN A 466 24.35 6.33 19.69
C GLN A 466 23.49 5.70 18.61
N SER A 467 22.16 5.84 18.68
CA SER A 467 21.24 5.26 17.72
C SER A 467 21.20 6.02 16.38
N VAL A 468 21.64 7.28 16.34
CA VAL A 468 21.66 8.08 15.10
C VAL A 468 22.63 7.48 14.07
N GLU A 469 23.74 6.93 14.48
CA GLU A 469 24.70 6.25 13.57
C GLU A 469 24.19 4.87 13.10
N LYS A 470 23.29 4.21 13.83
CA LYS A 470 22.74 2.89 13.51
C LYS A 470 21.42 2.92 12.73
N GLN A 471 20.83 4.08 12.48
CA GLN A 471 19.61 4.21 11.66
C GLN A 471 19.76 3.67 10.22
N ALA A 472 20.99 3.43 9.78
CA ALA A 472 21.28 2.95 8.42
C ALA A 472 20.93 1.46 8.18
N THR A 473 20.61 0.67 9.20
CA THR A 473 20.48 -0.78 9.08
C THR A 473 19.07 -1.36 9.11
N ASN A 474 18.03 -0.61 9.47
CA ASN A 474 16.63 -1.08 9.45
C ASN A 474 16.16 -1.31 8.01
N ARG A 475 16.62 -2.41 7.39
CA ARG A 475 16.46 -2.63 5.97
C ARG A 475 16.26 -4.09 5.61
N TRP A 476 15.31 -4.36 4.71
CA TRP A 476 15.15 -5.63 4.03
C TRP A 476 15.39 -5.46 2.53
N ASP A 477 16.52 -5.97 2.04
CA ASP A 477 16.83 -6.05 0.61
C ASP A 477 16.23 -7.33 0.04
N TRP A 478 15.44 -7.22 -1.02
CA TRP A 478 14.73 -8.35 -1.60
C TRP A 478 14.74 -8.36 -3.12
N THR A 479 14.60 -9.55 -3.66
CA THR A 479 14.27 -9.80 -5.05
C THR A 479 12.85 -10.31 -5.14
N ILE A 480 12.09 -9.81 -6.11
CA ILE A 480 10.76 -10.33 -6.43
C ILE A 480 10.85 -11.19 -7.68
N ASN A 481 10.22 -12.35 -7.66
CA ASN A 481 10.04 -13.23 -8.80
C ASN A 481 8.64 -13.83 -8.74
N GLY A 482 7.95 -13.86 -9.87
CA GLY A 482 6.63 -14.46 -9.87
C GLY A 482 5.86 -14.29 -11.16
N SER A 483 4.60 -14.70 -11.09
CA SER A 483 3.68 -14.63 -12.20
C SER A 483 2.25 -14.36 -11.73
N ALA A 484 1.46 -13.79 -12.63
CA ALA A 484 0.03 -13.57 -12.41
C ALA A 484 -0.70 -13.56 -13.76
N ASN A 485 -2.00 -13.83 -13.76
CA ASN A 485 -2.84 -13.59 -14.91
C ASN A 485 -3.47 -12.19 -14.77
N TRP A 486 -3.12 -11.29 -15.66
CA TRP A 486 -3.71 -9.95 -15.67
C TRP A 486 -5.11 -10.01 -16.28
N LYS A 487 -6.14 -9.84 -15.44
CA LYS A 487 -7.55 -9.99 -15.84
C LYS A 487 -7.96 -9.07 -16.98
N SER A 488 -7.61 -7.79 -16.88
CA SER A 488 -7.99 -6.79 -17.89
C SER A 488 -7.44 -7.08 -19.29
N LEU A 489 -6.29 -7.73 -19.35
CA LEU A 489 -5.65 -8.13 -20.62
C LEU A 489 -5.83 -9.62 -20.93
N ASN A 490 -6.43 -10.38 -20.01
CA ASN A 490 -6.59 -11.83 -20.08
C ASN A 490 -5.31 -12.55 -20.52
N THR A 491 -4.19 -12.18 -19.90
CA THR A 491 -2.87 -12.70 -20.27
C THR A 491 -2.01 -12.95 -19.05
N PRO A 492 -1.21 -14.03 -19.03
CA PRO A 492 -0.23 -14.26 -18.00
C PRO A 492 0.93 -13.27 -18.11
N VAL A 493 1.36 -12.74 -16.96
CA VAL A 493 2.49 -11.85 -16.80
C VAL A 493 3.51 -12.50 -15.88
N LYS A 494 4.77 -12.51 -16.27
CA LYS A 494 5.91 -12.84 -15.41
C LYS A 494 6.56 -11.56 -14.93
N MET A 495 6.97 -11.52 -13.69
CA MET A 495 7.56 -10.35 -13.04
C MET A 495 8.86 -10.73 -12.33
N GLU A 496 9.87 -9.92 -12.50
CA GLU A 496 11.15 -10.01 -11.80
C GLU A 496 11.57 -8.61 -11.37
N GLY A 497 12.17 -8.49 -10.20
CA GLY A 497 12.60 -7.19 -9.71
C GLY A 497 13.51 -7.27 -8.51
N LYS A 498 14.04 -6.11 -8.14
CA LYS A 498 14.88 -5.93 -6.93
C LYS A 498 14.50 -4.64 -6.25
N GLY A 499 14.48 -4.68 -4.96
CA GLY A 499 14.16 -3.53 -4.14
C GLY A 499 14.57 -3.74 -2.70
N PHE A 500 14.20 -2.79 -1.89
CA PHE A 500 14.37 -2.86 -0.45
C PHE A 500 13.21 -2.19 0.27
N TRP A 501 13.06 -2.55 1.52
CA TRP A 501 12.14 -1.91 2.44
C TRP A 501 12.96 -1.36 3.61
N GLU A 502 12.96 -0.08 3.78
CA GLU A 502 13.45 0.60 4.98
C GLU A 502 12.27 1.00 5.87
N ALA A 503 12.56 1.43 7.10
CA ALA A 503 11.54 1.70 8.11
C ALA A 503 10.32 2.50 7.60
N ASP A 504 10.56 3.54 6.82
CA ASP A 504 9.55 4.51 6.37
C ASP A 504 9.18 4.40 4.88
N HIS A 505 9.94 3.63 4.07
CA HIS A 505 9.68 3.56 2.65
C HIS A 505 10.04 2.22 2.00
N ILE A 506 9.39 1.95 0.90
CA ILE A 506 9.68 0.84 0.01
C ILE A 506 10.25 1.41 -1.29
N GLU A 507 11.38 0.91 -1.73
CA GLU A 507 11.99 1.28 -3.00
C GLU A 507 12.19 0.05 -3.89
N LEU A 508 11.70 0.15 -5.10
CA LEU A 508 11.91 -0.82 -6.16
C LEU A 508 12.92 -0.25 -7.14
N ASN A 509 14.11 -0.83 -7.18
CA ASN A 509 15.24 -0.36 -8.00
C ASN A 509 15.23 -0.95 -9.41
N GLN A 510 14.70 -2.16 -9.56
CA GLN A 510 14.59 -2.85 -10.82
C GLN A 510 13.25 -3.58 -10.88
N LEU A 511 12.55 -3.45 -12.00
CA LEU A 511 11.36 -4.20 -12.32
C LEU A 511 11.39 -4.53 -13.80
N SER A 512 11.16 -5.79 -14.10
CA SER A 512 10.91 -6.29 -15.45
C SER A 512 9.67 -7.16 -15.40
N ALA A 513 8.67 -6.84 -16.22
CA ALA A 513 7.48 -7.64 -16.33
C ALA A 513 7.18 -7.92 -17.81
N HIS A 514 6.88 -9.17 -18.11
CA HIS A 514 6.64 -9.62 -19.48
C HIS A 514 5.30 -10.34 -19.57
N SER A 515 4.42 -9.88 -20.46
CA SER A 515 3.19 -10.58 -20.80
C SER A 515 3.40 -11.53 -21.99
N LYS A 516 2.44 -12.45 -22.20
CA LYS A 516 2.26 -13.12 -23.48
C LYS A 516 1.48 -12.20 -24.44
N GLU A 517 1.28 -12.66 -25.68
CA GLU A 517 0.41 -11.99 -26.65
C GLU A 517 -0.98 -11.75 -26.04
N VAL A 518 -1.47 -10.52 -26.17
CA VAL A 518 -2.80 -10.13 -25.69
C VAL A 518 -3.80 -10.17 -26.82
N LYS A 519 -4.92 -10.86 -26.62
CA LYS A 519 -6.00 -10.97 -27.61
C LYS A 519 -7.31 -10.52 -26.98
N MET A 520 -7.77 -9.34 -27.38
CA MET A 520 -9.07 -8.82 -27.02
C MET A 520 -9.93 -8.68 -28.28
N LYS A 521 -11.23 -8.46 -28.13
CA LYS A 521 -12.15 -8.28 -29.25
C LYS A 521 -11.75 -7.13 -30.18
N GLU A 522 -11.24 -6.04 -29.59
CA GLU A 522 -10.97 -4.79 -30.28
C GLU A 522 -9.49 -4.54 -30.53
N VAL A 523 -8.61 -5.29 -29.86
CA VAL A 523 -7.16 -5.07 -29.90
C VAL A 523 -6.41 -6.40 -29.77
N LYS A 524 -5.40 -6.58 -30.61
CA LYS A 524 -4.37 -7.60 -30.43
C LYS A 524 -3.04 -6.91 -30.18
N MET A 525 -2.24 -7.45 -29.30
CA MET A 525 -0.95 -6.84 -28.96
C MET A 525 0.12 -7.93 -28.80
N ALA A 526 1.28 -7.69 -29.36
CA ALA A 526 2.47 -8.52 -29.13
C ALA A 526 2.82 -8.55 -27.64
N PRO A 527 3.66 -9.48 -27.17
CA PRO A 527 4.10 -9.51 -25.80
C PRO A 527 4.53 -8.13 -25.30
N LEU A 528 3.96 -7.72 -24.16
CA LEU A 528 4.27 -6.46 -23.53
C LEU A 528 5.44 -6.64 -22.56
N SER A 529 6.45 -5.77 -22.66
CA SER A 529 7.53 -5.63 -21.69
C SER A 529 7.33 -4.33 -20.91
N LEU A 530 7.31 -4.42 -19.59
CA LEU A 530 7.31 -3.30 -18.65
C LEU A 530 8.63 -3.27 -17.91
N GLU A 531 9.32 -2.16 -17.93
CA GLU A 531 10.60 -1.96 -17.27
C GLU A 531 10.56 -0.70 -16.41
N LEU A 532 11.25 -0.72 -15.27
CA LEU A 532 11.50 0.46 -14.48
C LEU A 532 12.66 1.25 -15.11
N LYS A 533 12.47 2.54 -15.34
CA LYS A 533 13.51 3.44 -15.89
C LYS A 533 14.23 4.24 -14.82
N ASP A 534 13.55 4.52 -13.75
CA ASP A 534 14.08 5.08 -12.53
C ASP A 534 13.40 4.39 -11.38
N ARG A 535 14.01 4.46 -10.19
CA ARG A 535 13.47 3.82 -9.00
C ARG A 535 11.99 4.19 -8.76
N LEU A 536 11.20 3.21 -8.36
CA LEU A 536 9.86 3.43 -7.83
C LEU A 536 9.96 3.46 -6.31
N ARG A 537 9.76 4.62 -5.72
CA ARG A 537 9.81 4.83 -4.28
C ARG A 537 8.40 5.14 -3.76
N TRP A 538 8.02 4.43 -2.72
CA TRP A 538 6.80 4.68 -1.96
C TRP A 538 7.16 4.96 -0.50
N ASP A 539 7.03 6.21 -0.11
CA ASP A 539 7.12 6.67 1.26
C ASP A 539 5.71 6.64 1.85
N TYR A 540 5.46 5.72 2.79
CA TYR A 540 4.12 5.53 3.32
C TYR A 540 3.83 6.40 4.55
N GLU A 541 4.82 7.04 5.17
CA GLU A 541 4.61 8.04 6.21
C GLU A 541 4.25 9.40 5.60
N GLU A 542 4.97 9.81 4.56
CA GLU A 542 4.66 11.02 3.81
C GLU A 542 3.48 10.84 2.85
N GLU A 543 2.94 9.62 2.73
CA GLU A 543 1.93 9.25 1.73
C GLU A 543 2.34 9.65 0.31
N HIS A 544 3.58 9.40 -0.06
CA HIS A 544 4.12 9.82 -1.34
C HIS A 544 4.73 8.66 -2.14
N ILE A 545 4.25 8.47 -3.38
CA ILE A 545 4.80 7.50 -4.35
C ILE A 545 5.29 8.22 -5.58
N ARG A 546 6.48 7.87 -6.07
CA ARG A 546 7.05 8.40 -7.32
C ARG A 546 7.88 7.36 -8.04
N GLY A 547 7.89 7.42 -9.36
CA GLY A 547 8.72 6.53 -10.18
C GLY A 547 8.56 6.78 -11.68
N LEU A 548 9.41 6.15 -12.46
CA LEU A 548 9.38 6.20 -13.92
C LEU A 548 9.40 4.80 -14.51
N LEU A 549 8.35 4.46 -15.24
CA LEU A 549 8.14 3.18 -15.90
C LEU A 549 8.23 3.34 -17.43
N GLN A 550 8.60 2.28 -18.10
CA GLN A 550 8.50 2.21 -19.55
C GLN A 550 7.85 0.89 -19.97
N ALA A 551 6.79 0.99 -20.77
CA ALA A 551 6.14 -0.14 -21.41
C ALA A 551 6.50 -0.19 -22.90
N LYS A 552 6.81 -1.38 -23.43
CA LYS A 552 7.17 -1.60 -24.82
C LYS A 552 6.47 -2.83 -25.36
N THR A 553 6.07 -2.79 -26.61
CA THR A 553 5.64 -3.97 -27.35
C THR A 553 6.02 -3.82 -28.84
N ASP A 554 6.11 -4.91 -29.59
CA ASP A 554 6.48 -4.84 -31.00
C ASP A 554 5.36 -4.25 -31.86
N TRP A 555 4.12 -4.52 -31.50
CA TRP A 555 2.97 -3.98 -32.23
C TRP A 555 1.67 -4.04 -31.41
N ILE A 556 0.77 -3.12 -31.73
CA ILE A 556 -0.63 -3.15 -31.28
C ILE A 556 -1.50 -3.06 -32.55
N GLU A 557 -2.32 -4.06 -32.80
CA GLU A 557 -3.23 -4.12 -33.95
C GLU A 557 -4.67 -3.88 -33.47
N LEU A 558 -5.33 -2.98 -34.16
CA LEU A 558 -6.73 -2.62 -33.92
C LEU A 558 -7.66 -3.49 -34.78
N ALA A 559 -8.88 -3.75 -34.30
CA ALA A 559 -9.82 -4.65 -34.97
C ALA A 559 -10.12 -4.29 -36.45
N TYR A 560 -10.01 -3.03 -36.82
CA TYR A 560 -10.20 -2.56 -38.16
C TYR A 560 -8.96 -2.73 -39.08
N GLY A 561 -7.86 -3.31 -38.56
CA GLY A 561 -6.62 -3.61 -39.30
C GLY A 561 -5.53 -2.54 -39.24
N GLY A 562 -5.74 -1.45 -38.49
CA GLY A 562 -4.69 -0.47 -38.22
C GLY A 562 -3.69 -0.98 -37.19
N ARG A 563 -2.43 -0.57 -37.29
CA ARG A 563 -1.36 -1.10 -36.44
C ARG A 563 -0.43 -0.01 -35.91
N PHE A 564 -0.21 0.03 -34.59
CA PHE A 564 0.92 0.74 -34.00
C PHE A 564 2.16 -0.13 -34.12
N VAL A 565 3.23 0.41 -34.63
CA VAL A 565 4.51 -0.30 -34.81
C VAL A 565 5.46 0.10 -33.71
N SER A 566 6.02 -0.88 -33.04
CA SER A 566 6.98 -0.70 -31.91
C SER A 566 6.59 0.40 -30.93
N PRO A 567 5.38 0.36 -30.33
CA PRO A 567 4.95 1.39 -29.39
C PRO A 567 5.77 1.31 -28.11
N VAL A 568 6.22 2.47 -27.68
CA VAL A 568 6.93 2.69 -26.41
C VAL A 568 6.17 3.75 -25.63
N PHE A 569 5.83 3.43 -24.41
CA PHE A 569 5.12 4.31 -23.48
C PHE A 569 5.99 4.57 -22.25
N GLY A 570 6.45 5.81 -22.09
CA GLY A 570 7.13 6.29 -20.89
C GLY A 570 6.09 6.87 -19.93
N LEU A 571 6.14 6.46 -18.65
CA LEU A 571 5.16 6.83 -17.65
C LEU A 571 5.83 7.27 -16.36
N GLY A 572 5.79 8.55 -16.04
CA GLY A 572 6.11 9.08 -14.71
C GLY A 572 4.90 8.98 -13.79
N ILE A 573 5.12 8.50 -12.58
CA ILE A 573 4.12 8.35 -11.52
C ILE A 573 4.49 9.28 -10.37
N ASP A 574 3.50 10.01 -9.86
CA ASP A 574 3.63 10.88 -8.68
C ASP A 574 2.30 10.96 -7.95
N GLY A 575 2.24 10.67 -6.66
CA GLY A 575 0.99 10.68 -5.91
C GLY A 575 1.09 10.21 -4.48
N LYS A 576 -0.07 9.90 -3.88
CA LYS A 576 -0.15 9.52 -2.47
C LYS A 576 0.10 8.03 -2.21
N SER A 577 -0.31 7.17 -3.12
CA SER A 577 -0.21 5.73 -2.96
C SER A 577 -0.32 5.00 -4.30
N ILE A 578 -0.10 3.69 -4.30
CA ILE A 578 -0.31 2.82 -5.47
C ILE A 578 -1.77 2.80 -5.97
N SER A 579 -2.72 3.22 -5.17
CA SER A 579 -4.15 3.33 -5.51
C SER A 579 -4.61 4.76 -5.83
N ASN A 580 -3.75 5.75 -5.62
CA ASN A 580 -4.05 7.16 -5.86
C ASN A 580 -2.79 7.92 -6.28
N PHE A 581 -2.59 8.05 -7.59
CA PHE A 581 -1.45 8.75 -8.15
C PHE A 581 -1.80 9.47 -9.45
N ASN A 582 -1.08 10.53 -9.73
CA ASN A 582 -1.03 11.19 -11.02
C ASN A 582 -0.02 10.47 -11.91
N PHE A 583 -0.25 10.47 -13.21
CA PHE A 583 0.71 9.99 -14.17
C PHE A 583 0.87 10.97 -15.31
N ALA A 584 2.10 11.07 -15.78
CA ALA A 584 2.47 11.87 -16.96
C ALA A 584 3.45 11.06 -17.81
N GLY A 585 3.25 11.10 -19.11
CA GLY A 585 4.11 10.33 -19.98
C GLY A 585 3.96 10.64 -21.45
N ASP A 586 4.71 9.91 -22.26
CA ASP A 586 4.68 10.01 -23.70
C ASP A 586 4.57 8.64 -24.36
N LEU A 587 3.76 8.57 -25.40
CA LEU A 587 3.61 7.41 -26.28
C LEU A 587 4.27 7.70 -27.61
N LYS A 588 5.16 6.82 -28.04
CA LYS A 588 5.77 6.81 -29.38
C LYS A 588 5.51 5.46 -30.04
N ALA A 589 5.25 5.45 -31.33
CA ALA A 589 5.03 4.22 -32.09
C ALA A 589 5.66 4.35 -33.50
N GLY A 590 6.89 3.90 -33.66
CA GLY A 590 7.69 4.14 -34.86
C GLY A 590 7.92 5.63 -35.09
N SER A 591 7.44 6.16 -36.17
CA SER A 591 7.50 7.60 -36.50
C SER A 591 6.37 8.44 -35.88
N LEU A 592 5.36 7.78 -35.28
CA LEU A 592 4.24 8.44 -34.61
C LEU A 592 4.64 8.90 -33.23
N GLY A 593 4.35 10.12 -32.87
CA GLY A 593 4.54 10.69 -31.56
C GLY A 593 5.66 11.74 -31.46
N PRO A 594 5.94 12.22 -30.24
CA PRO A 594 5.30 11.82 -28.99
C PRO A 594 3.83 12.25 -28.89
N LEU A 595 3.01 11.38 -28.31
CA LEU A 595 1.66 11.70 -27.83
C LEU A 595 1.77 11.90 -26.31
N ASP A 596 1.48 13.09 -25.82
CA ASP A 596 1.55 13.41 -24.40
C ASP A 596 0.33 12.82 -23.70
N VAL A 597 0.54 12.09 -22.62
CA VAL A 597 -0.51 11.47 -21.80
C VAL A 597 -0.38 11.99 -20.37
N LEU A 598 -1.47 12.53 -19.84
CA LEU A 598 -1.56 13.04 -18.48
C LEU A 598 -2.81 12.48 -17.83
N GLY A 599 -2.75 12.16 -16.55
CA GLY A 599 -3.95 11.67 -15.87
C GLY A 599 -3.76 11.39 -14.41
N VAL A 600 -4.80 10.79 -13.84
CA VAL A 600 -4.85 10.34 -12.46
C VAL A 600 -5.43 8.93 -12.41
N TYR A 601 -4.83 8.08 -11.59
CA TYR A 601 -5.40 6.81 -11.17
C TYR A 601 -5.99 6.98 -9.78
N GLN A 602 -7.28 6.74 -9.63
CA GLN A 602 -7.99 6.86 -8.37
C GLN A 602 -9.20 5.92 -8.34
N ASN A 603 -9.40 5.22 -7.23
CA ASN A 603 -10.56 4.34 -7.04
C ASN A 603 -10.78 3.35 -8.21
N THR A 604 -9.72 2.68 -8.65
CA THR A 604 -9.73 1.74 -9.79
C THR A 604 -10.09 2.35 -11.15
N ALA A 605 -10.19 3.66 -11.25
CA ALA A 605 -10.44 4.39 -12.48
C ALA A 605 -9.18 5.13 -12.96
N LEU A 606 -8.90 5.04 -14.26
CA LEU A 606 -7.92 5.86 -14.97
C LEU A 606 -8.66 7.00 -15.65
N LEU A 607 -8.36 8.22 -15.25
CA LEU A 607 -8.88 9.44 -15.87
C LEU A 607 -7.72 10.21 -16.46
N GLY A 608 -7.84 10.65 -17.68
CA GLY A 608 -6.71 11.36 -18.28
C GLY A 608 -7.01 12.03 -19.60
N LYS A 609 -5.95 12.62 -20.15
CA LYS A 609 -5.95 13.32 -21.43
C LYS A 609 -4.77 12.86 -22.25
N ILE A 610 -5.04 12.56 -23.50
CA ILE A 610 -4.03 12.35 -24.55
C ILE A 610 -4.04 13.57 -25.45
N SER A 611 -2.88 14.12 -25.71
CA SER A 611 -2.73 15.23 -26.64
C SER A 611 -1.47 15.04 -27.49
N TRP A 612 -1.54 15.51 -28.69
CA TRP A 612 -0.40 15.54 -29.58
C TRP A 612 -0.32 16.84 -30.34
N LYS A 613 0.89 17.31 -30.46
CA LYS A 613 1.23 18.49 -31.28
C LYS A 613 1.01 18.16 -32.74
N GLU A 614 0.95 19.21 -33.54
CA GLU A 614 0.85 19.05 -35.00
C GLU A 614 2.02 18.21 -35.53
N GLN A 615 1.72 17.11 -36.20
CA GLN A 615 2.67 16.21 -36.83
C GLN A 615 2.22 15.91 -38.27
N SER A 616 3.17 15.43 -39.09
CA SER A 616 2.87 14.97 -40.41
C SER A 616 1.82 13.83 -40.38
N ALA A 617 0.81 13.94 -41.22
CA ALA A 617 -0.20 12.88 -41.37
C ALA A 617 0.41 11.55 -41.81
N LYS A 618 1.55 11.58 -42.49
CA LYS A 618 2.27 10.39 -42.99
C LYS A 618 2.68 9.44 -41.84
N VAL A 619 2.97 9.96 -40.68
CA VAL A 619 3.36 9.12 -39.51
C VAL A 619 2.21 8.24 -39.02
N PHE A 620 0.95 8.55 -39.38
CA PHE A 620 -0.23 7.75 -39.07
C PHE A 620 -0.52 6.65 -40.10
N GLN A 621 0.34 6.47 -41.11
CA GLN A 621 0.15 5.49 -42.19
C GLN A 621 -0.14 4.08 -41.68
N SER A 622 0.55 3.65 -40.60
CA SER A 622 0.38 2.32 -40.02
C SER A 622 -0.99 2.10 -39.36
N LEU A 623 -1.71 3.16 -39.03
CA LEU A 623 -3.06 3.08 -38.47
C LEU A 623 -4.15 2.90 -39.53
N PHE A 624 -3.82 3.06 -40.83
CA PHE A 624 -4.73 2.71 -41.90
C PHE A 624 -4.72 1.20 -42.14
N PRO A 625 -5.90 0.57 -42.32
CA PRO A 625 -5.96 -0.84 -42.65
C PRO A 625 -5.18 -1.13 -43.92
N GLN A 626 -4.25 -2.07 -43.89
CA GLN A 626 -3.41 -2.44 -45.05
C GLN A 626 -4.26 -2.89 -46.25
N GLN A 627 -5.41 -3.49 -45.98
CA GLN A 627 -6.34 -3.96 -47.00
C GLN A 627 -6.95 -2.81 -47.85
N TRP A 628 -6.95 -1.58 -47.35
CA TRP A 628 -7.45 -0.43 -48.11
C TRP A 628 -6.45 0.03 -49.17
N ASN A 629 -5.17 -0.31 -49.03
CA ASN A 629 -4.09 0.16 -49.90
C ASN A 629 -4.03 1.69 -50.06
N TRP A 630 -4.42 2.44 -49.03
CA TRP A 630 -4.35 3.89 -49.02
C TRP A 630 -2.98 4.35 -48.56
N LEU A 631 -2.41 5.35 -49.26
CA LEU A 631 -1.11 5.94 -48.93
C LEU A 631 -1.27 7.41 -48.60
N ILE A 632 -0.75 7.80 -47.44
CA ILE A 632 -0.73 9.20 -46.98
C ILE A 632 0.59 9.82 -47.43
N HIS A 633 0.52 10.88 -48.26
CA HIS A 633 1.70 11.59 -48.73
C HIS A 633 1.98 12.89 -48.01
N GLU A 634 0.93 13.64 -47.70
CA GLU A 634 1.03 14.98 -47.13
C GLU A 634 -0.13 15.21 -46.14
N GLY A 635 0.01 16.28 -45.40
CA GLY A 635 -0.96 16.74 -44.39
C GLY A 635 -0.37 16.85 -43.01
N SER A 636 -1.08 17.54 -42.14
CA SER A 636 -0.74 17.61 -40.72
C SER A 636 -1.93 17.20 -39.88
N ILE A 637 -1.64 16.50 -38.78
CA ILE A 637 -2.63 16.06 -37.81
C ILE A 637 -2.27 16.60 -36.41
N LYS A 638 -3.25 17.18 -35.72
CA LYS A 638 -3.20 17.49 -34.28
C LYS A 638 -4.48 17.05 -33.64
N GLY A 639 -4.42 16.76 -32.34
CA GLY A 639 -5.60 16.39 -31.59
C GLY A 639 -5.38 16.29 -30.10
N GLN A 640 -6.49 16.12 -29.42
CA GLN A 640 -6.56 15.87 -28.01
C GLN A 640 -7.79 15.03 -27.67
N SER A 641 -7.68 14.19 -26.67
CA SER A 641 -8.80 13.41 -26.16
C SER A 641 -8.69 13.23 -24.66
N GLU A 642 -9.78 13.43 -23.96
CA GLU A 642 -9.96 13.01 -22.59
C GLU A 642 -10.45 11.55 -22.59
N PHE A 643 -10.00 10.78 -21.63
CA PHE A 643 -10.43 9.39 -21.47
C PHE A 643 -10.75 9.07 -20.01
N ALA A 644 -11.68 8.15 -19.82
CA ALA A 644 -11.99 7.54 -18.55
C ALA A 644 -12.09 6.02 -18.77
N ILE A 645 -11.29 5.26 -18.02
CA ILE A 645 -11.25 3.80 -18.07
C ILE A 645 -11.51 3.26 -16.67
N ASN A 646 -12.52 2.43 -16.54
CA ASN A 646 -12.85 1.75 -15.28
C ASN A 646 -13.45 0.36 -15.57
N GLY A 647 -13.90 -0.35 -14.55
CA GLY A 647 -14.54 -1.66 -14.69
C GLY A 647 -15.80 -1.68 -15.57
N ASN A 648 -16.42 -0.54 -15.86
CA ASN A 648 -17.60 -0.41 -16.71
C ASN A 648 -17.25 -0.15 -18.19
N GLY A 649 -15.97 0.00 -18.53
CA GLY A 649 -15.49 0.21 -19.89
C GLY A 649 -14.71 1.49 -20.10
N VAL A 650 -14.65 1.90 -21.37
CA VAL A 650 -13.86 3.06 -21.84
C VAL A 650 -14.80 4.15 -22.33
N LYS A 651 -14.57 5.36 -21.84
CA LYS A 651 -15.16 6.59 -22.39
C LYS A 651 -14.04 7.48 -22.93
N MET A 652 -14.25 8.05 -24.10
CA MET A 652 -13.31 9.00 -24.70
C MET A 652 -14.08 10.18 -25.30
N LYS A 653 -13.59 11.37 -25.06
CA LYS A 653 -14.14 12.60 -25.63
C LYS A 653 -13.00 13.51 -26.08
N GLY A 654 -13.02 13.93 -27.31
CA GLY A 654 -11.94 14.73 -27.84
C GLY A 654 -12.19 15.27 -29.24
N GLU A 655 -11.12 15.74 -29.86
CA GLU A 655 -11.14 16.24 -31.21
C GLU A 655 -9.84 15.92 -31.93
N LEU A 656 -9.96 15.66 -33.24
CA LEU A 656 -8.86 15.44 -34.16
C LEU A 656 -9.04 16.34 -35.35
N ASN A 657 -7.95 17.00 -35.76
CA ASN A 657 -7.90 17.88 -36.92
C ASN A 657 -6.83 17.40 -37.92
N LEU A 658 -7.26 16.98 -39.08
CA LEU A 658 -6.41 16.78 -40.25
C LEU A 658 -6.49 18.00 -41.16
N LYS A 659 -5.36 18.51 -41.62
CA LYS A 659 -5.27 19.63 -42.56
C LYS A 659 -4.42 19.28 -43.78
N ASN A 660 -4.86 19.70 -44.93
CA ASN A 660 -4.17 19.60 -46.19
C ASN A 660 -3.67 18.17 -46.49
N GLY A 661 -4.49 17.17 -46.20
CA GLY A 661 -4.17 15.76 -46.46
C GLY A 661 -4.08 15.46 -47.93
N LYS A 662 -3.04 14.71 -48.36
CA LYS A 662 -2.94 14.11 -49.69
C LYS A 662 -2.88 12.60 -49.53
N ILE A 663 -3.87 11.92 -50.05
CA ILE A 663 -4.04 10.47 -49.91
C ILE A 663 -4.21 9.86 -51.31
N THR A 664 -3.43 8.83 -51.61
CA THR A 664 -3.61 8.00 -52.80
C THR A 664 -4.37 6.74 -52.43
N MET A 665 -5.37 6.40 -53.18
CA MET A 665 -6.17 5.19 -53.16
C MET A 665 -5.89 4.34 -54.41
N PRO A 666 -6.25 3.04 -54.45
CA PRO A 666 -6.03 2.20 -55.61
C PRO A 666 -6.55 2.82 -56.91
N ASP A 667 -7.70 3.46 -56.84
CA ASP A 667 -8.39 4.00 -58.02
C ASP A 667 -8.47 5.53 -58.00
N GLY A 668 -7.69 6.23 -57.19
CA GLY A 668 -7.78 7.67 -57.11
C GLY A 668 -6.89 8.34 -56.08
N GLU A 669 -7.07 9.66 -56.03
CA GLU A 669 -6.33 10.54 -55.12
C GLU A 669 -7.26 11.60 -54.54
N ILE A 670 -6.99 11.93 -53.26
CA ILE A 670 -7.64 13.03 -52.56
C ILE A 670 -6.59 14.11 -52.25
N TYR A 671 -6.87 15.35 -52.62
CA TYR A 671 -6.01 16.49 -52.40
C TYR A 671 -6.68 17.51 -51.48
N GLY A 672 -5.89 18.09 -50.55
CA GLY A 672 -6.36 19.14 -49.66
C GLY A 672 -7.46 18.67 -48.76
N LEU A 673 -7.36 17.41 -48.26
CA LEU A 673 -8.32 16.84 -47.34
C LEU A 673 -8.18 17.50 -45.97
N ASN A 674 -9.27 18.08 -45.49
CA ASN A 674 -9.37 18.60 -44.14
C ASN A 674 -10.49 17.85 -43.42
N ILE A 675 -10.21 17.39 -42.23
CA ILE A 675 -11.18 16.69 -41.38
C ILE A 675 -11.15 17.31 -39.99
N TYR A 676 -12.28 17.81 -39.51
CA TYR A 676 -12.52 18.09 -38.12
C TYR A 676 -13.37 16.95 -37.55
N PHE A 677 -12.79 16.18 -36.63
CA PHE A 677 -13.40 15.00 -36.06
C PHE A 677 -13.61 15.16 -34.55
N PRO A 678 -14.78 15.65 -34.08
CA PRO A 678 -15.16 15.61 -32.67
C PRO A 678 -15.49 14.17 -32.29
N MET A 679 -14.67 13.60 -31.41
CA MET A 679 -14.80 12.21 -30.96
C MET A 679 -15.55 12.13 -29.64
N ASN A 680 -16.57 11.28 -29.57
CA ASN A 680 -17.24 10.90 -28.35
C ASN A 680 -17.51 9.39 -28.40
N TYR A 681 -16.71 8.63 -27.65
CA TYR A 681 -16.80 7.17 -27.57
C TYR A 681 -17.30 6.76 -26.19
N GLU A 682 -18.36 6.00 -26.13
CA GLU A 682 -18.94 5.47 -24.90
C GLU A 682 -19.74 4.20 -25.20
N ASN A 683 -19.68 3.21 -24.30
CA ASN A 683 -20.41 1.94 -24.42
C ASN A 683 -20.17 1.24 -25.76
N SER A 684 -18.89 1.10 -26.16
CA SER A 684 -18.46 0.46 -27.41
C SER A 684 -19.05 1.09 -28.66
N ALA A 685 -19.43 2.34 -28.62
CA ALA A 685 -19.98 3.09 -29.74
C ALA A 685 -19.38 4.48 -29.86
N LEU A 686 -19.01 4.84 -31.08
CA LEU A 686 -18.63 6.17 -31.45
C LEU A 686 -19.92 6.98 -31.72
N GLN A 687 -20.16 8.01 -30.94
CA GLN A 687 -21.22 8.98 -31.19
C GLN A 687 -20.63 10.14 -31.96
N VAL A 688 -21.13 10.33 -33.17
CA VAL A 688 -20.76 11.45 -34.03
C VAL A 688 -21.77 12.57 -33.76
N ALA A 689 -21.27 13.63 -33.14
CA ALA A 689 -21.98 14.89 -32.89
C ALA A 689 -23.21 14.88 -31.96
N LEU A 690 -22.93 14.98 -30.68
CA LEU A 690 -23.80 15.78 -29.83
C LEU A 690 -23.35 17.25 -29.95
N GLY A 691 -23.82 17.95 -30.98
CA GLY A 691 -23.64 19.40 -31.20
C GLY A 691 -22.65 19.84 -32.25
N LYS A 692 -21.62 19.03 -32.63
CA LYS A 692 -20.68 19.34 -33.73
C LYS A 692 -20.54 18.15 -34.64
N PRO A 693 -20.69 18.32 -36.00
CA PRO A 693 -20.49 17.23 -36.93
C PRO A 693 -19.02 16.88 -37.11
N ILE A 694 -18.74 15.72 -37.67
CA ILE A 694 -17.48 15.50 -38.34
C ILE A 694 -17.58 16.30 -39.65
N HIS A 695 -16.77 17.34 -39.73
CA HIS A 695 -16.70 18.18 -40.95
C HIS A 695 -15.56 17.70 -41.82
N ILE A 696 -15.87 17.41 -43.07
CA ILE A 696 -14.91 16.96 -44.10
C ILE A 696 -14.95 17.92 -45.25
N SER A 697 -13.80 18.43 -45.65
CA SER A 697 -13.65 19.23 -46.87
C SER A 697 -12.41 18.79 -47.65
N THR A 698 -12.44 18.97 -48.95
CA THR A 698 -11.35 18.61 -49.84
C THR A 698 -11.28 19.56 -51.03
N HIS A 699 -10.07 19.82 -51.54
CA HIS A 699 -9.89 20.62 -52.76
C HIS A 699 -10.21 19.81 -54.02
N ASN A 700 -9.77 18.58 -54.07
CA ASN A 700 -10.02 17.74 -55.24
C ASN A 700 -10.00 16.27 -54.85
N ILE A 701 -10.92 15.51 -55.45
CA ILE A 701 -10.95 14.06 -55.43
C ILE A 701 -10.92 13.60 -56.88
N ARG A 702 -9.90 12.82 -57.25
CA ARG A 702 -9.89 12.07 -58.50
C ARG A 702 -10.17 10.61 -58.20
N TYR A 703 -11.15 10.05 -58.88
CA TYR A 703 -11.52 8.65 -58.80
C TYR A 703 -11.80 8.14 -60.23
N GLY A 704 -10.87 7.35 -60.75
CA GLY A 704 -10.91 7.01 -62.19
C GLY A 704 -10.90 8.25 -63.06
N ALA A 705 -11.83 8.35 -63.97
CA ALA A 705 -12.04 9.49 -64.86
C ALA A 705 -12.85 10.64 -64.20
N LEU A 706 -13.42 10.40 -63.03
CA LEU A 706 -14.23 11.40 -62.30
C LEU A 706 -13.33 12.34 -61.50
N SER A 707 -13.51 13.64 -61.69
CA SER A 707 -12.86 14.69 -60.88
C SER A 707 -13.94 15.49 -60.13
N VAL A 708 -13.82 15.58 -58.84
CA VAL A 708 -14.69 16.34 -57.94
C VAL A 708 -13.86 17.42 -57.26
N ALA A 709 -14.23 18.67 -57.45
CA ALA A 709 -13.56 19.79 -56.83
C ALA A 709 -14.40 20.34 -55.65
N ASN A 710 -13.71 20.97 -54.69
CA ASN A 710 -14.33 21.68 -53.54
C ASN A 710 -15.42 20.86 -52.86
N GLY A 711 -15.08 19.64 -52.45
CA GLY A 711 -15.98 18.80 -51.71
C GLY A 711 -16.12 19.22 -50.23
N GLU A 712 -17.35 19.32 -49.76
CA GLU A 712 -17.70 19.57 -48.37
C GLU A 712 -18.81 18.66 -47.91
N LEU A 713 -18.74 18.14 -46.70
CA LEU A 713 -19.83 17.40 -46.07
C LEU A 713 -19.70 17.37 -44.57
N ASP A 714 -20.84 17.18 -43.90
CA ASP A 714 -20.97 16.97 -42.47
C ASP A 714 -21.49 15.56 -42.18
N LEU A 715 -20.84 14.82 -41.26
CA LEU A 715 -21.26 13.50 -40.83
C LEU A 715 -21.77 13.54 -39.39
N PHE A 716 -22.97 12.95 -39.19
CA PHE A 716 -23.63 12.82 -37.89
C PHE A 716 -24.02 11.37 -37.62
N GLY A 717 -24.38 11.06 -36.36
CA GLY A 717 -24.98 9.79 -35.96
C GLY A 717 -24.12 8.94 -35.05
N ARG A 718 -24.30 7.65 -35.12
CA ARG A 718 -23.64 6.68 -34.25
C ARG A 718 -23.01 5.54 -35.09
N TYR A 719 -21.83 5.10 -34.69
CA TYR A 719 -21.21 3.88 -35.21
C TYR A 719 -20.91 2.88 -34.06
N PRO A 720 -21.32 1.61 -34.13
CA PRO A 720 -22.08 0.99 -35.22
C PRO A 720 -23.48 1.62 -35.44
N ASN A 721 -23.83 1.79 -36.71
CA ASN A 721 -25.10 2.42 -37.07
C ASN A 721 -26.29 1.42 -37.06
N THR A 722 -27.44 1.93 -36.75
CA THR A 722 -28.72 1.16 -36.74
C THR A 722 -29.82 1.98 -37.38
N MET A 723 -30.97 1.34 -37.68
CA MET A 723 -32.18 2.07 -38.16
C MET A 723 -32.66 3.17 -37.21
N LYS A 724 -32.48 2.99 -35.88
CA LYS A 724 -32.81 4.01 -34.89
C LYS A 724 -31.77 5.13 -34.79
N ASN A 725 -30.50 4.78 -35.00
CA ASN A 725 -29.37 5.69 -34.89
C ASN A 725 -28.51 5.57 -36.16
N PRO A 726 -28.93 6.11 -37.30
CA PRO A 726 -28.19 6.01 -38.56
C PRO A 726 -26.97 6.97 -38.55
N LEU A 727 -25.96 6.62 -39.35
CA LEU A 727 -24.97 7.60 -39.80
C LEU A 727 -25.65 8.49 -40.86
N THR A 728 -25.50 9.79 -40.76
CA THR A 728 -26.20 10.73 -41.63
C THR A 728 -25.19 11.76 -42.18
N LEU A 729 -25.07 11.78 -43.49
CA LEU A 729 -24.40 12.85 -44.22
C LEU A 729 -25.36 14.01 -44.35
N ARG A 730 -24.88 15.23 -44.10
CA ARG A 730 -25.63 16.48 -44.32
C ARG A 730 -24.75 17.48 -45.02
N ASN A 731 -25.41 18.46 -45.63
CA ASN A 731 -24.75 19.60 -46.29
C ASN A 731 -23.70 19.16 -47.33
N VAL A 732 -23.92 18.01 -47.99
CA VAL A 732 -23.00 17.54 -49.02
C VAL A 732 -23.02 18.51 -50.17
N LYS A 733 -21.84 19.04 -50.53
CA LYS A 733 -21.64 19.94 -51.65
C LYS A 733 -20.38 19.54 -52.37
N LEU A 734 -20.50 19.20 -53.65
CA LEU A 734 -19.41 18.72 -54.49
C LEU A 734 -19.47 19.47 -55.81
N SER A 735 -18.33 20.02 -56.23
CA SER A 735 -18.22 20.66 -57.56
C SER A 735 -17.77 19.60 -58.59
N LEU A 736 -18.62 19.29 -59.55
CA LEU A 736 -18.33 18.34 -60.62
C LEU A 736 -19.04 18.73 -61.91
N PHE A 737 -18.48 18.38 -63.04
CA PHE A 737 -19.01 18.74 -64.36
C PHE A 737 -19.24 20.23 -64.49
N ASP A 738 -18.34 21.08 -63.99
CA ASP A 738 -18.46 22.52 -63.88
C ASP A 738 -19.77 23.03 -63.28
N GLY A 739 -20.52 22.18 -62.59
CA GLY A 739 -21.67 22.45 -61.77
C GLY A 739 -21.47 22.03 -60.32
N VAL A 740 -22.58 21.94 -59.61
CA VAL A 740 -22.57 21.60 -58.16
C VAL A 740 -23.58 20.51 -57.88
N LEU A 741 -23.13 19.45 -57.27
CA LEU A 741 -24.00 18.46 -56.60
C LEU A 741 -24.24 18.88 -55.16
N THR A 742 -25.48 18.92 -54.76
CA THR A 742 -25.89 19.09 -53.36
C THR A 742 -26.75 17.92 -52.89
N VAL A 743 -26.47 17.44 -51.68
CA VAL A 743 -27.31 16.45 -50.97
C VAL A 743 -27.59 16.99 -49.59
N PRO A 744 -28.78 17.49 -49.34
CA PRO A 744 -29.13 18.06 -48.04
C PRO A 744 -28.97 17.05 -46.89
N GLN A 745 -29.41 15.81 -47.11
CA GLN A 745 -29.30 14.73 -46.13
C GLN A 745 -29.34 13.35 -46.77
N LEU A 746 -28.44 12.44 -46.34
CA LEU A 746 -28.42 11.03 -46.70
C LEU A 746 -28.05 10.19 -45.48
N SER A 747 -28.92 9.28 -45.08
CA SER A 747 -28.73 8.45 -43.86
C SER A 747 -28.39 7.00 -44.22
N PHE A 748 -27.59 6.35 -43.35
CA PHE A 748 -27.23 4.94 -43.46
C PHE A 748 -27.51 4.24 -42.11
N PRO A 749 -28.37 3.20 -42.04
CA PRO A 749 -29.30 2.76 -43.08
C PRO A 749 -30.32 3.86 -43.44
N GLN A 750 -30.75 3.87 -44.70
CA GLN A 750 -31.64 4.89 -45.21
C GLN A 750 -33.10 4.54 -44.85
N SER A 751 -33.79 5.45 -44.15
CA SER A 751 -35.20 5.33 -43.79
C SER A 751 -36.13 6.28 -44.60
N LYS A 752 -35.52 7.25 -45.27
CA LYS A 752 -36.20 8.24 -46.11
C LYS A 752 -35.41 8.44 -47.37
N MET A 753 -36.16 8.74 -48.45
CA MET A 753 -35.56 9.09 -49.74
C MET A 753 -34.67 10.33 -49.60
N ALA A 754 -33.49 10.28 -50.14
CA ALA A 754 -32.60 11.44 -50.27
C ALA A 754 -32.77 12.08 -51.65
N THR A 755 -32.43 13.35 -51.74
CA THR A 755 -32.44 14.07 -53.03
C THR A 755 -31.00 14.45 -53.40
N LEU A 756 -30.56 14.00 -54.57
CA LEU A 756 -29.34 14.43 -55.21
C LEU A 756 -29.69 15.56 -56.19
N SER A 757 -29.26 16.78 -55.91
CA SER A 757 -29.56 17.92 -56.77
C SER A 757 -28.29 18.39 -57.44
N PHE A 758 -28.20 18.22 -58.75
CA PHE A 758 -27.16 18.74 -59.63
C PHE A 758 -27.64 20.05 -60.20
N THR A 759 -26.82 21.09 -60.05
CA THR A 759 -27.16 22.42 -60.51
C THR A 759 -26.13 22.86 -61.54
N ASN A 760 -26.60 23.28 -62.70
CA ASN A 760 -25.80 23.91 -63.74
C ASN A 760 -24.61 23.03 -64.18
N ILE A 761 -24.83 21.70 -64.41
CA ILE A 761 -23.79 20.77 -64.85
C ILE A 761 -23.54 20.89 -66.35
N ASP A 762 -22.29 20.79 -66.78
CA ASP A 762 -21.89 20.78 -68.16
C ASP A 762 -22.14 19.40 -68.77
N LEU A 763 -23.06 19.33 -69.73
CA LEU A 763 -23.47 18.10 -70.39
C LEU A 763 -22.34 17.49 -71.24
N ALA A 764 -21.42 18.27 -71.75
CA ALA A 764 -20.28 17.77 -72.52
C ALA A 764 -19.35 16.94 -71.65
N GLN A 765 -19.12 17.39 -70.42
CA GLN A 765 -18.29 16.67 -69.47
C GLN A 765 -18.97 15.37 -68.95
N VAL A 766 -20.28 15.39 -68.76
CA VAL A 766 -21.05 14.18 -68.42
C VAL A 766 -20.91 13.12 -69.57
N LEU A 767 -21.04 13.55 -70.79
CA LEU A 767 -20.94 12.68 -71.99
C LEU A 767 -19.51 12.16 -72.14
N ALA A 768 -18.51 13.01 -71.95
CA ALA A 768 -17.11 12.61 -72.03
C ALA A 768 -16.77 11.55 -70.98
N LEU A 769 -17.29 11.65 -69.73
CA LEU A 769 -17.13 10.63 -68.68
C LEU A 769 -17.75 9.29 -69.16
N ALA A 770 -18.91 9.34 -69.79
CA ALA A 770 -19.60 8.14 -70.33
C ALA A 770 -18.86 7.55 -71.56
N GLN A 771 -17.79 8.19 -72.07
CA GLN A 771 -17.05 7.80 -73.28
C GLN A 771 -17.93 7.60 -74.49
N TYR A 772 -19.07 8.29 -74.58
CA TYR A 772 -20.03 8.18 -75.65
C TYR A 772 -19.70 9.13 -76.77
N ASN A 773 -18.85 8.67 -77.67
CA ASN A 773 -18.27 9.52 -78.74
C ASN A 773 -19.14 9.70 -79.98
N GLN A 774 -20.34 9.09 -80.04
CA GLN A 774 -21.23 9.14 -81.16
C GLN A 774 -22.14 10.39 -81.20
N VAL A 775 -22.21 11.07 -80.07
CA VAL A 775 -23.01 12.29 -79.86
C VAL A 775 -22.16 13.36 -79.27
N THR A 776 -22.23 14.57 -79.68
CA THR A 776 -21.68 15.74 -79.03
C THR A 776 -22.86 16.49 -78.41
N LEU A 777 -22.81 16.69 -77.07
CA LEU A 777 -23.82 17.41 -76.34
C LEU A 777 -23.14 18.62 -75.74
N THR A 778 -23.67 19.80 -75.96
CA THR A 778 -23.13 21.04 -75.36
C THR A 778 -24.24 21.79 -74.62
N GLY A 779 -23.89 22.56 -73.61
CA GLY A 779 -24.85 23.28 -72.75
C GLY A 779 -24.96 22.69 -71.35
N ARG A 780 -25.90 23.19 -70.57
CA ARG A 780 -25.99 22.89 -69.14
C ARG A 780 -27.35 22.36 -68.76
N ALA A 781 -27.38 21.55 -67.69
CA ALA A 781 -28.64 21.03 -67.18
C ALA A 781 -28.65 21.07 -65.61
N ASN A 782 -29.83 21.05 -65.05
CA ASN A 782 -30.08 20.70 -63.70
C ASN A 782 -30.61 19.27 -63.62
N ALA A 783 -30.28 18.55 -62.55
CA ALA A 783 -30.89 17.24 -62.31
C ALA A 783 -31.30 17.12 -60.85
N THR A 784 -32.54 16.68 -60.63
CA THR A 784 -33.05 16.36 -59.32
C THR A 784 -33.35 14.87 -59.27
N LEU A 785 -32.49 14.11 -58.54
CA LEU A 785 -32.55 12.66 -58.54
C LEU A 785 -32.94 12.19 -57.13
N PRO A 786 -34.19 11.76 -56.92
CA PRO A 786 -34.64 11.06 -55.72
C PRO A 786 -33.88 9.74 -55.60
N PHE A 787 -33.09 9.61 -54.54
CA PHE A 787 -32.17 8.49 -54.34
C PHE A 787 -32.58 7.66 -53.13
N TRP A 788 -32.69 6.34 -53.29
CA TRP A 788 -33.03 5.43 -52.24
C TRP A 788 -32.19 4.16 -52.26
N LEU A 789 -31.19 4.09 -51.42
CA LEU A 789 -30.36 2.91 -51.29
C LEU A 789 -31.15 1.80 -50.57
N GLY A 790 -31.19 0.62 -51.16
CA GLY A 790 -31.90 -0.53 -50.59
C GLY A 790 -33.42 -0.57 -50.91
N HIS A 791 -33.94 0.34 -51.73
CA HIS A 791 -35.31 0.19 -52.28
C HIS A 791 -35.36 -0.97 -53.28
N LYS A 792 -36.47 -1.73 -53.27
CA LYS A 792 -36.54 -2.95 -54.09
C LYS A 792 -36.70 -2.69 -55.60
N GLU A 793 -37.25 -1.57 -55.99
CA GLU A 793 -37.60 -1.24 -57.38
C GLU A 793 -36.70 -0.18 -58.02
N CYS A 794 -36.15 0.76 -57.25
CA CYS A 794 -35.35 1.83 -57.83
C CYS A 794 -34.30 2.40 -56.86
N LEU A 795 -33.06 2.63 -57.34
CA LEU A 795 -32.03 3.45 -56.68
C LEU A 795 -32.31 4.94 -56.94
N ILE A 796 -32.66 5.31 -58.19
CA ILE A 796 -33.15 6.63 -58.57
C ILE A 796 -34.60 6.45 -59.03
N CYS A 797 -35.50 7.10 -58.29
CA CYS A 797 -36.95 6.90 -58.53
C CYS A 797 -37.52 8.17 -59.16
N ASN A 798 -37.74 8.12 -60.48
CA ASN A 798 -38.28 9.25 -61.24
C ASN A 798 -37.48 10.56 -61.07
N GLY A 799 -36.19 10.49 -61.26
CA GLY A 799 -35.32 11.68 -61.32
C GLY A 799 -35.71 12.57 -62.51
N ILE A 800 -35.51 13.85 -62.34
CA ILE A 800 -35.85 14.85 -63.37
C ILE A 800 -34.56 15.54 -63.81
N LEU A 801 -34.36 15.65 -65.11
CA LEU A 801 -33.35 16.46 -65.74
C LEU A 801 -34.01 17.60 -66.53
N GLU A 802 -33.50 18.80 -66.31
CA GLU A 802 -34.02 20.00 -66.97
C GLU A 802 -32.89 20.79 -67.60
N GLN A 803 -33.05 21.23 -68.81
CA GLN A 803 -32.07 22.05 -69.56
C GLN A 803 -31.93 23.44 -68.89
N VAL A 804 -30.71 23.97 -68.90
CA VAL A 804 -30.39 25.33 -68.42
C VAL A 804 -29.79 26.11 -69.61
N GLY A 805 -30.53 27.13 -70.10
CA GLY A 805 -30.10 27.91 -71.22
C GLY A 805 -30.07 27.11 -72.54
N ASN A 806 -29.21 27.50 -73.45
CA ASN A 806 -29.09 26.83 -74.75
C ASN A 806 -28.32 25.53 -74.60
N VAL A 807 -28.89 24.45 -75.06
CA VAL A 807 -28.31 23.10 -75.16
C VAL A 807 -28.33 22.69 -76.63
N SER A 808 -27.24 22.13 -77.17
CA SER A 808 -27.22 21.60 -78.54
C SER A 808 -26.78 20.12 -78.52
N ILE A 809 -27.37 19.35 -79.40
CA ILE A 809 -27.01 17.98 -79.75
C ILE A 809 -26.49 17.93 -81.14
N LYS A 810 -25.34 17.26 -81.37
CA LYS A 810 -24.77 16.98 -82.64
C LYS A 810 -24.38 15.52 -82.75
N LEU A 811 -24.95 14.83 -83.75
CA LEU A 811 -24.64 13.43 -84.04
C LEU A 811 -23.41 13.37 -84.99
N THR A 812 -22.53 12.40 -84.75
CA THR A 812 -21.41 12.13 -85.63
C THR A 812 -21.91 11.61 -86.99
N ASP A 813 -21.10 11.83 -88.03
CA ASP A 813 -21.44 11.37 -89.39
C ASP A 813 -21.59 9.82 -89.45
N GLU A 814 -20.87 9.10 -88.56
CA GLU A 814 -20.99 7.65 -88.49
C GLU A 814 -22.36 7.24 -87.89
N MET A 815 -22.81 7.89 -86.84
CA MET A 815 -24.11 7.66 -86.24
C MET A 815 -25.25 8.04 -87.22
N VAL A 816 -25.10 9.18 -87.95
CA VAL A 816 -26.05 9.61 -88.99
C VAL A 816 -26.15 8.57 -90.08
N LYS A 817 -25.05 8.05 -90.54
CA LYS A 817 -25.01 6.96 -91.57
C LYS A 817 -25.65 5.67 -91.11
N GLY A 818 -25.44 5.33 -89.82
CA GLY A 818 -26.02 4.16 -89.15
C GLY A 818 -27.57 4.24 -89.09
N LEU A 819 -28.06 5.43 -88.75
CA LEU A 819 -29.52 5.72 -88.62
C LEU A 819 -30.24 5.89 -89.92
N LYS A 820 -29.53 6.28 -91.01
CA LYS A 820 -30.10 6.45 -92.39
C LYS A 820 -30.37 5.14 -93.11
N LYS A 821 -30.50 4.05 -92.51
CA LYS A 821 -30.81 2.73 -93.06
C LYS A 821 -32.33 2.52 -93.26
N GLY A 822 -33.18 3.47 -92.88
CA GLY A 822 -34.64 3.42 -92.95
C GLY A 822 -35.23 4.17 -94.09
N GLY A 823 -36.57 4.36 -94.15
CA GLY A 823 -37.32 4.98 -95.23
C GLY A 823 -37.06 6.50 -95.43
N TRP A 824 -37.66 7.15 -96.38
CA TRP A 824 -37.41 8.55 -96.71
C TRP A 824 -37.83 9.52 -95.58
N THR A 825 -38.92 9.29 -94.91
CA THR A 825 -39.34 10.12 -93.77
C THR A 825 -38.41 10.00 -92.53
N GLU A 826 -37.82 8.82 -92.30
CA GLU A 826 -36.83 8.59 -91.25
C GLU A 826 -35.51 9.30 -91.57
N ASN A 827 -35.04 9.38 -92.81
CA ASN A 827 -33.88 10.08 -93.25
C ASN A 827 -34.01 11.60 -93.07
N ILE A 828 -35.19 12.19 -93.28
CA ILE A 828 -35.43 13.63 -93.05
C ILE A 828 -35.34 13.88 -91.52
N LEU A 829 -35.89 12.99 -90.71
CA LEU A 829 -35.86 13.13 -89.27
C LEU A 829 -34.38 13.03 -88.70
N VAL A 830 -33.59 12.08 -89.15
CA VAL A 830 -32.17 11.95 -88.84
C VAL A 830 -31.36 13.19 -89.24
N ASP A 831 -31.62 13.78 -90.44
CA ASP A 831 -30.99 15.01 -90.91
C ASP A 831 -31.38 16.23 -90.01
N LEU A 832 -32.57 16.27 -89.44
CA LEU A 832 -32.98 17.29 -88.49
C LEU A 832 -32.31 17.08 -87.12
N LEU A 833 -32.12 15.85 -86.71
CA LEU A 833 -31.47 15.47 -85.48
C LEU A 833 -29.93 15.58 -85.54
N LYS A 834 -29.35 15.67 -86.77
CA LYS A 834 -27.86 15.74 -86.95
C LYS A 834 -27.25 16.88 -86.17
N GLU A 835 -27.93 18.05 -86.08
CA GLU A 835 -27.57 19.19 -85.31
C GLU A 835 -28.83 19.85 -84.82
N MET A 836 -29.05 19.91 -83.50
CA MET A 836 -30.31 20.40 -82.90
C MET A 836 -30.01 21.32 -81.76
N GLU A 837 -30.60 22.52 -81.73
CA GLU A 837 -30.65 23.42 -80.60
C GLU A 837 -31.90 23.12 -79.82
N LEU A 838 -31.76 22.80 -78.53
CA LEU A 838 -32.84 22.37 -77.62
C LEU A 838 -33.54 23.57 -77.03
N GLN A 839 -34.88 23.47 -76.86
CA GLN A 839 -35.75 24.42 -76.17
C GLN A 839 -36.71 23.65 -75.29
N ASN A 840 -36.72 24.02 -74.01
CA ASN A 840 -37.63 23.41 -72.99
C ASN A 840 -37.59 21.88 -72.98
N SER A 841 -36.41 21.29 -73.15
CA SER A 841 -36.24 19.85 -73.07
C SER A 841 -36.10 19.39 -71.66
N HIS A 842 -36.73 18.25 -71.32
CA HIS A 842 -36.66 17.61 -69.99
C HIS A 842 -36.59 16.10 -70.17
N ALA A 843 -36.05 15.45 -69.15
CA ALA A 843 -36.00 14.03 -69.14
C ALA A 843 -36.30 13.47 -67.74
N ALA A 844 -36.91 12.31 -67.70
CA ALA A 844 -37.09 11.51 -66.45
C ALA A 844 -36.11 10.33 -66.48
N VAL A 845 -35.45 10.13 -65.36
CA VAL A 845 -34.46 9.07 -65.12
C VAL A 845 -34.92 8.14 -64.00
N THR A 846 -34.91 6.86 -64.29
CA THR A 846 -35.12 5.82 -63.28
C THR A 846 -33.94 4.85 -63.38
N LEU A 847 -33.33 4.53 -62.24
CA LEU A 847 -32.27 3.56 -62.09
C LEU A 847 -32.69 2.47 -61.11
N ASP A 848 -32.71 1.25 -61.55
CA ASP A 848 -33.04 0.12 -60.71
C ASP A 848 -31.86 -0.37 -59.85
N PRO A 849 -32.05 -1.23 -58.83
CA PRO A 849 -30.99 -1.78 -58.01
C PRO A 849 -29.99 -2.68 -58.74
N LYS A 850 -30.31 -3.14 -59.97
CA LYS A 850 -29.41 -3.96 -60.81
C LYS A 850 -28.58 -3.10 -61.80
N GLY A 851 -28.75 -1.78 -61.73
CA GLY A 851 -28.04 -0.83 -62.57
C GLY A 851 -28.74 -0.52 -63.89
N GLN A 852 -29.90 -1.09 -64.16
CA GLN A 852 -30.65 -0.77 -65.43
C GLN A 852 -31.22 0.63 -65.26
N MET A 853 -30.71 1.54 -66.07
CA MET A 853 -31.20 2.91 -66.21
C MET A 853 -32.28 2.96 -67.34
N THR A 854 -33.35 3.63 -67.04
CA THR A 854 -34.32 4.06 -68.02
C THR A 854 -34.39 5.57 -68.09
N LEU A 855 -33.98 6.18 -69.24
CA LEU A 855 -34.09 7.61 -69.50
C LEU A 855 -35.26 7.81 -70.43
N ARG A 856 -36.24 8.62 -70.06
CA ARG A 856 -37.34 9.07 -70.90
C ARG A 856 -37.21 10.59 -71.04
N ALA A 857 -36.82 10.99 -72.26
CA ALA A 857 -36.57 12.41 -72.65
C ALA A 857 -37.63 12.93 -73.56
N SER A 858 -38.16 14.08 -73.28
CA SER A 858 -38.92 14.91 -74.22
C SER A 858 -38.01 16.02 -74.69
N ILE A 859 -37.49 15.83 -75.84
CA ILE A 859 -36.52 16.72 -76.52
C ILE A 859 -37.26 17.61 -77.45
N SER A 860 -37.31 18.88 -77.23
CA SER A 860 -37.89 19.87 -78.09
C SER A 860 -36.84 20.83 -78.58
N GLY A 861 -36.76 21.07 -79.87
CA GLY A 861 -35.76 21.96 -80.43
C GLY A 861 -35.89 22.14 -81.92
N PHE A 862 -34.96 22.86 -82.49
CA PHE A 862 -34.92 23.16 -83.97
C PHE A 862 -33.51 22.93 -84.49
N ASN A 863 -33.44 22.64 -85.82
CA ASN A 863 -32.15 22.55 -86.44
C ASN A 863 -31.73 23.93 -87.03
N PRO A 864 -30.64 24.58 -86.47
CA PRO A 864 -30.25 25.93 -86.80
C PRO A 864 -29.80 26.08 -88.29
N THR A 865 -29.39 25.01 -89.00
CA THR A 865 -28.92 24.99 -90.38
C THR A 865 -30.05 24.84 -91.40
N LYS A 866 -31.25 24.36 -91.00
CA LYS A 866 -32.41 24.03 -91.85
C LYS A 866 -33.45 25.13 -91.96
N ARG A 867 -33.27 26.29 -91.36
CA ARG A 867 -34.20 27.43 -91.34
C ARG A 867 -35.67 27.12 -91.06
N THR A 868 -35.90 26.10 -90.20
CA THR A 868 -37.29 25.76 -89.80
C THR A 868 -37.56 26.42 -88.49
N ASN A 869 -38.47 27.40 -88.42
CA ASN A 869 -38.78 28.11 -87.12
C ASN A 869 -39.69 27.34 -86.18
N ASN A 870 -40.14 26.17 -86.58
CA ASN A 870 -41.03 25.33 -85.71
C ASN A 870 -40.19 24.33 -84.91
N PRO A 871 -40.31 24.28 -83.59
CA PRO A 871 -39.63 23.28 -82.85
C PRO A 871 -40.19 21.89 -83.09
N ILE A 872 -39.34 20.90 -83.17
CA ILE A 872 -39.67 19.49 -83.28
C ILE A 872 -39.58 18.91 -81.88
N THR A 873 -40.59 18.16 -81.44
CA THR A 873 -40.58 17.41 -80.17
C THR A 873 -40.39 15.93 -80.48
N LEU A 874 -39.35 15.36 -79.90
CA LEU A 874 -38.96 13.96 -79.93
C LEU A 874 -39.14 13.34 -78.55
N ASN A 875 -39.91 12.29 -78.44
CA ASN A 875 -39.99 11.48 -77.25
C ASN A 875 -39.00 10.31 -77.40
N TYR A 876 -37.96 10.30 -76.58
CA TYR A 876 -36.89 9.33 -76.65
C TYR A 876 -36.84 8.49 -75.33
N THR A 877 -36.74 7.19 -75.50
CA THR A 877 -36.54 6.30 -74.38
C THR A 877 -35.23 5.53 -74.62
N HIS A 878 -34.34 5.61 -73.61
CA HIS A 878 -33.04 4.91 -73.58
C HIS A 878 -33.00 4.01 -72.41
N GLN A 879 -32.48 2.79 -72.62
CA GLN A 879 -32.24 1.83 -71.50
C GLN A 879 -30.82 1.32 -71.66
N GLU A 880 -30.11 1.36 -70.52
CA GLU A 880 -28.71 0.92 -70.49
C GLU A 880 -28.37 0.46 -69.08
N ASN A 881 -27.48 -0.52 -68.90
CA ASN A 881 -26.96 -0.94 -67.62
C ASN A 881 -25.78 -0.03 -67.23
N MET A 882 -26.01 0.89 -66.34
CA MET A 882 -25.03 1.87 -65.89
C MET A 882 -23.92 1.20 -65.06
N PHE A 883 -24.17 0.05 -64.43
CA PHE A 883 -23.13 -0.64 -63.65
C PHE A 883 -22.16 -1.38 -64.62
N GLU A 884 -22.63 -1.97 -65.67
CA GLU A 884 -21.80 -2.57 -66.72
C GLU A 884 -20.99 -1.51 -67.50
N LEU A 885 -21.62 -0.38 -67.80
CA LEU A 885 -20.94 0.76 -68.40
C LEU A 885 -19.80 1.28 -67.47
N TRP A 886 -20.08 1.46 -66.20
CA TRP A 886 -19.07 1.90 -65.22
C TRP A 886 -17.92 0.90 -65.11
N ASN A 887 -18.19 -0.39 -65.02
CA ASN A 887 -17.16 -1.43 -64.97
C ASN A 887 -16.29 -1.45 -66.29
N MET A 888 -16.85 -1.19 -67.46
CA MET A 888 -16.06 -1.06 -68.71
C MET A 888 -15.13 0.18 -68.67
N ILE A 889 -15.59 1.29 -68.08
CA ILE A 889 -14.81 2.52 -67.92
C ILE A 889 -13.67 2.30 -66.93
N ASP A 890 -13.94 1.59 -65.85
CA ASP A 890 -12.98 1.30 -64.81
C ASP A 890 -11.84 0.39 -65.24
N TYR A 891 -12.09 -0.59 -66.14
CA TYR A 891 -11.08 -1.52 -66.64
C TYR A 891 -9.96 -0.82 -67.39
N GLY A 892 -10.22 0.28 -68.13
CA GLY A 892 -9.24 1.08 -68.88
C GLY A 892 -8.35 1.95 -67.93
N SER A 893 -8.88 2.44 -66.82
CA SER A 893 -8.20 3.35 -65.88
C SER A 893 -7.37 2.59 -64.80
N GLN A 894 -7.74 1.37 -64.52
CA GLN A 894 -7.05 0.54 -63.48
C GLN A 894 -5.61 0.19 -63.85
N PHE A 895 -5.29 0.05 -65.18
CA PHE A 895 -3.94 -0.31 -65.58
C PHE A 895 -2.93 0.82 -65.36
N GLU A 896 -3.27 2.03 -65.57
CA GLU A 896 -2.38 3.18 -65.42
C GLU A 896 -2.20 3.54 -63.92
N GLN A 897 -3.25 3.44 -63.15
CA GLN A 897 -3.22 3.74 -61.71
C GLN A 897 -2.51 2.64 -60.89
N ASN A 898 -2.66 1.38 -61.24
CA ASN A 898 -1.90 0.28 -60.63
C ASN A 898 -0.39 0.43 -60.89
N LEU A 899 -0.01 0.99 -62.01
CA LEU A 899 1.39 1.26 -62.32
C LEU A 899 1.94 2.41 -61.45
N GLN A 900 1.19 3.50 -61.31
CA GLN A 900 1.54 4.63 -60.43
C GLN A 900 1.61 4.20 -58.99
N TYR A 901 0.63 3.44 -58.48
CA TYR A 901 0.61 2.92 -57.12
C TYR A 901 1.84 2.03 -56.84
N LYS A 902 2.22 1.15 -57.75
CA LYS A 902 3.42 0.28 -57.59
C LYS A 902 4.71 1.12 -57.58
N LEU A 903 4.79 2.17 -58.41
CA LEU A 903 5.92 3.09 -58.46
C LEU A 903 6.06 3.88 -57.11
N TYR A 904 4.97 4.42 -56.57
CA TYR A 904 4.99 5.13 -55.29
C TYR A 904 5.37 4.22 -54.15
N LYS A 905 4.90 2.98 -54.15
CA LYS A 905 5.25 1.98 -53.13
C LYS A 905 6.71 1.51 -53.19
N GLN A 906 7.33 1.53 -54.35
CA GLN A 906 8.77 1.29 -54.54
C GLN A 906 9.62 2.48 -54.07
N LEU A 907 9.23 3.72 -54.38
CA LEU A 907 9.93 4.93 -53.97
C LEU A 907 9.90 5.18 -52.45
N ASP A 908 8.87 4.68 -51.74
CA ASP A 908 8.79 4.75 -50.26
C ASP A 908 9.56 3.60 -49.56
N LYS A 909 9.93 2.52 -50.31
CA LYS A 909 10.80 1.46 -49.75
C LYS A 909 12.29 1.80 -49.82
N ASP A 910 12.66 2.69 -50.68
CA ASP A 910 14.04 3.13 -50.92
C ASP A 910 14.41 4.40 -50.11
N LYS A 911 13.51 4.88 -49.25
CA LYS A 911 13.74 5.90 -48.20
C LYS A 911 13.63 5.28 -46.81
#